data_10cd467523e7efaa38c454e9b2b5291b
#
_entry.id   10cd467523e7efaa38c454e9b2b5291b
#
_cell.length_a   1.000
_cell.length_b   1.000
_cell.length_c   1.000
_cell.angle_alpha   90.00
_cell.angle_beta   90.00
_cell.angle_gamma   90.00
#
_symmetry.space_group_name_H-M   'P 1'
#
loop_
_entity.id
_entity.type
_entity.pdbx_description
1 polymer ?
#
loop_
_entity_poly.entity_id
_entity_poly.type
_entity_poly.pdbx_seq_one_letter_code
_entity_poly.pdbx_strand_id
1 'polypeptide(L)'
;MNKYKGTILLWLLTLSIGVSAQQKPGLTWKDVSKWNSIRSFTSSMSPNGQWMAWSAGPTEGDLQLILRKTSDTTKITYPIGATATSASFSKDSKFAAFKVSVNDAEAKAARKTMKPTYDKLMLVSLPANDKLTFEKVKSFSFSGDSPEWIAIQFAALETASKDKDAAKGTDVLLYHLTSKKTFNLGNVSEFAFNKAGTQLAYIIDANGQNGNGLYLRDMKTGLVTALDNDKANYKTINWNEKGDAFALLKANKNEKFKEDVYSVIGINKIIGDKTAKTIYSGIDKTGFPKNMGISGNGTPYWSDDQSTLFFGVNKLEKKDAADSVKKSKTDSLSKNAVAKGKTDTTKTKTPVKVASTGPAKPNPDLEKPDVIIWNWQDRRLQSAQQTQEMRDKNYSFISSYRVADKKFTQLADSNLRSVNVAPKQQYAIAYDNNAYELMGNLDGQSYIDVYLIDLKTGIKTKLFEKFYSSGGGGFSVSPNGTWATFNKDGAFYSINLATKQQYNLTKNIKTSFVDALDDHNVLKPATSNMGWSSDSKYALIMDNNDLYKISADGKSVYMLSDNLARKKQLVQMRMRIYPEEKGTDLSKDQYFGLFDSSNKKDGIGILEAGKNKIRPLFMDDNMYNSLVKATDGNVFSFVKQNSLKSPEVYVTTTKTLTDGKKITSNTPDQDKYAWSSGVKLISYVSTNGDTLQASLYLPSNYEPGKSYPTITYIYERLTDDLNAYAMPAFPGGGFNRSMYTSNGYAVLMPDIKYKLNDPGMSAVACVVPAVKAAVATGIVDEKRVAIHGHSWGGYQTSFLITQTNIFKAAAAGAPLTNMISMYSLIYWNSGGTNQAIFEASQGRLTPGYWDNWDAFARNSPVYHIKKVQTPLLLLHNDKDGAVDYTQGIEYYNGLRRLNKPVVMVTYRGENHGIAKLPNRKDYAVRMMEYFDYMLKDKPAPEWWSKGVNRLDMEKHLESRTFEQED
;
A
#
# COMPACT_ATOMS: atom_id res chain seq x y z
N MET A 1 51.00 72.25 52.93
CA MET A 1 50.25 71.15 53.53
C MET A 1 48.84 71.34 53.11
N ASN A 2 48.34 70.47 52.16
CA ASN A 2 47.01 70.02 52.09
C ASN A 2 46.87 69.15 50.82
N LYS A 3 46.43 67.91 51.00
CA LYS A 3 46.28 66.85 49.97
C LYS A 3 44.95 67.03 49.31
N TYR A 4 44.93 67.13 48.04
CA TYR A 4 43.66 66.93 47.22
C TYR A 4 43.61 65.46 46.77
N LYS A 5 42.60 64.81 47.16
CA LYS A 5 42.17 63.48 46.62
C LYS A 5 41.21 63.77 45.40
N GLY A 6 41.66 63.45 44.22
CA GLY A 6 40.80 63.40 43.05
C GLY A 6 40.13 62.07 42.90
N THR A 7 38.82 62.08 42.90
CA THR A 7 37.97 60.85 42.61
C THR A 7 37.86 60.75 41.13
N ILE A 8 38.43 59.67 40.53
CA ILE A 8 38.20 59.30 39.14
C ILE A 8 36.92 58.50 39.06
N LEU A 9 35.91 59.07 38.38
CA LEU A 9 34.63 58.35 38.08
C LEU A 9 34.81 57.52 36.81
N LEU A 10 34.92 56.20 36.97
CA LEU A 10 35.02 55.24 35.85
C LEU A 10 33.62 55.02 35.27
N TRP A 11 33.36 55.55 34.08
CA TRP A 11 32.16 55.20 33.30
C TRP A 11 32.35 53.81 32.67
N LEU A 12 31.71 52.79 33.22
CA LEU A 12 31.56 51.50 32.56
C LEU A 12 30.43 51.61 31.50
N LEU A 13 30.84 51.77 30.24
CA LEU A 13 29.96 51.50 29.08
C LEU A 13 29.73 49.97 29.01
N THR A 14 28.63 49.50 29.50
CA THR A 14 28.15 48.17 29.18
C THR A 14 27.63 48.16 27.72
N LEU A 15 28.47 47.74 26.77
CA LEU A 15 28.03 47.29 25.46
C LEU A 15 27.18 46.02 25.68
N SER A 16 25.87 46.18 25.67
CA SER A 16 24.97 45.04 25.46
C SER A 16 25.12 44.59 23.99
N ILE A 17 26.02 43.61 23.77
CA ILE A 17 26.01 42.86 22.53
C ILE A 17 24.71 42.05 22.54
N GLY A 18 23.69 42.59 21.90
CA GLY A 18 22.51 41.83 21.58
C GLY A 18 22.95 40.71 20.64
N VAL A 19 23.08 39.49 21.16
CA VAL A 19 23.19 38.31 20.36
C VAL A 19 21.85 38.22 19.67
N SER A 20 21.72 38.82 18.49
CA SER A 20 20.63 38.53 17.56
C SER A 20 20.76 37.06 17.23
N ALA A 21 19.95 36.21 17.85
CA ALA A 21 19.89 34.82 17.48
C ALA A 21 19.56 34.80 15.97
N GLN A 22 20.49 34.35 15.17
CA GLN A 22 20.30 34.27 13.71
C GLN A 22 19.05 33.46 13.43
N GLN A 23 18.05 34.13 12.86
CA GLN A 23 16.78 33.49 12.57
C GLN A 23 17.02 32.34 11.60
N LYS A 24 16.65 31.11 11.98
CA LYS A 24 16.82 29.94 11.13
C LYS A 24 16.08 30.14 9.81
N PRO A 25 16.63 29.68 8.67
CA PRO A 25 15.99 29.84 7.36
C PRO A 25 14.74 28.96 7.28
N GLY A 26 13.75 29.40 6.53
CA GLY A 26 12.62 28.59 6.13
C GLY A 26 13.08 27.48 5.17
N LEU A 27 12.32 26.38 5.15
CA LEU A 27 12.55 25.28 4.22
C LEU A 27 12.33 25.72 2.77
N THR A 28 13.25 25.39 1.90
CA THR A 28 13.09 25.52 0.45
C THR A 28 12.80 24.17 -0.19
N TRP A 29 12.30 24.18 -1.42
CA TRP A 29 12.09 22.94 -2.17
C TRP A 29 13.41 22.26 -2.55
N LYS A 30 14.53 22.97 -2.60
CA LYS A 30 15.87 22.39 -2.76
C LYS A 30 16.26 21.56 -1.54
N ASP A 31 15.89 22.03 -0.34
CA ASP A 31 16.18 21.32 0.91
C ASP A 31 15.41 19.97 0.99
N VAL A 32 14.19 19.91 0.41
CA VAL A 32 13.40 18.68 0.36
C VAL A 32 14.12 17.58 -0.43
N SER A 33 14.81 17.91 -1.53
CA SER A 33 15.59 16.90 -2.28
C SER A 33 16.73 16.32 -1.47
N LYS A 34 17.35 17.13 -0.60
CA LYS A 34 18.47 16.74 0.28
C LYS A 34 18.00 16.27 1.66
N TRP A 35 16.69 16.26 1.93
CA TRP A 35 16.13 15.94 3.25
C TRP A 35 16.39 14.50 3.64
N ASN A 36 17.19 14.31 4.70
CA ASN A 36 17.50 13.01 5.23
C ASN A 36 16.34 12.45 6.06
N SER A 37 15.98 11.20 5.80
CA SER A 37 14.94 10.50 6.56
C SER A 37 15.11 8.98 6.52
N ILE A 38 14.56 8.31 7.53
CA ILE A 38 14.41 6.85 7.55
C ILE A 38 13.37 6.46 6.49
N ARG A 39 13.69 5.44 5.69
CA ARG A 39 12.76 4.92 4.68
C ARG A 39 11.71 4.05 5.32
N SER A 40 10.45 4.29 4.96
CA SER A 40 9.31 3.52 5.45
C SER A 40 9.49 2.02 5.15
N PHE A 41 9.01 1.17 6.05
CA PHE A 41 9.03 -0.28 5.93
C PHE A 41 10.40 -0.96 5.80
N THR A 42 11.50 -0.26 6.10
CA THR A 42 12.85 -0.84 6.08
C THR A 42 13.37 -1.27 7.45
N SER A 43 12.69 -0.87 8.52
CA SER A 43 13.11 -1.23 9.88
C SER A 43 12.91 -2.71 10.15
N SER A 44 13.94 -3.37 10.70
CA SER A 44 13.91 -4.76 11.13
C SER A 44 14.64 -4.92 12.47
N MET A 45 14.21 -5.91 13.27
CA MET A 45 14.83 -6.23 14.56
C MET A 45 15.35 -7.67 14.52
N SER A 46 16.54 -7.91 15.09
CA SER A 46 17.08 -9.26 15.23
C SER A 46 16.19 -10.10 16.16
N PRO A 47 16.07 -11.43 15.94
CA PRO A 47 15.25 -12.30 16.77
C PRO A 47 15.47 -12.18 18.28
N ASN A 48 16.70 -11.99 18.73
CA ASN A 48 17.01 -11.79 20.15
C ASN A 48 16.81 -10.33 20.63
N GLY A 49 16.44 -9.40 19.72
CA GLY A 49 16.21 -8.00 20.03
C GLY A 49 17.47 -7.14 20.26
N GLN A 50 18.68 -7.68 20.09
CA GLN A 50 19.92 -6.93 20.37
C GLN A 50 20.29 -5.94 19.26
N TRP A 51 19.79 -6.15 18.04
CA TRP A 51 20.10 -5.29 16.89
C TRP A 51 18.82 -4.83 16.19
N MET A 52 18.86 -3.59 15.73
CA MET A 52 17.89 -3.07 14.77
C MET A 52 18.61 -2.54 13.53
N ALA A 53 17.94 -2.65 12.39
CA ALA A 53 18.41 -2.13 11.12
C ALA A 53 17.34 -1.28 10.45
N TRP A 54 17.77 -0.25 9.69
CA TRP A 54 16.90 0.55 8.82
C TRP A 54 17.72 1.23 7.73
N SER A 55 17.07 1.53 6.61
CA SER A 55 17.64 2.37 5.55
C SER A 55 17.30 3.84 5.80
N ALA A 56 18.28 4.72 5.61
CA ALA A 56 18.11 6.17 5.73
C ALA A 56 18.95 6.91 4.69
N GLY A 57 18.57 8.14 4.38
CA GLY A 57 19.31 9.01 3.47
C GLY A 57 18.46 10.13 2.89
N PRO A 58 19.00 10.89 1.92
CA PRO A 58 18.31 12.02 1.30
C PRO A 58 17.12 11.56 0.45
N THR A 59 16.16 12.44 0.21
CA THR A 59 15.01 12.15 -0.69
C THR A 59 15.49 11.74 -2.09
N GLU A 60 16.54 12.38 -2.59
CA GLU A 60 17.22 12.06 -3.85
C GLU A 60 18.70 11.85 -3.59
N GLY A 61 19.26 10.70 -4.01
CA GLY A 61 20.68 10.36 -3.82
C GLY A 61 20.84 8.97 -3.18
N ASP A 62 22.05 8.70 -2.77
CA ASP A 62 22.44 7.41 -2.20
C ASP A 62 22.00 7.26 -0.75
N LEU A 63 21.56 6.05 -0.43
CA LEU A 63 21.08 5.67 0.88
C LEU A 63 22.13 4.88 1.67
N GLN A 64 21.89 4.79 2.95
CA GLN A 64 22.68 4.02 3.89
C GLN A 64 21.80 3.04 4.65
N LEU A 65 22.27 1.83 4.90
CA LEU A 65 21.73 0.93 5.90
C LEU A 65 22.44 1.17 7.22
N ILE A 66 21.67 1.33 8.28
CA ILE A 66 22.17 1.54 9.64
C ILE A 66 21.84 0.30 10.45
N LEU A 67 22.86 -0.34 11.02
CA LEU A 67 22.74 -1.36 12.06
C LEU A 67 23.07 -0.71 13.42
N ARG A 68 22.16 -0.87 14.39
CA ARG A 68 22.36 -0.32 15.73
C ARG A 68 22.03 -1.33 16.80
N LYS A 69 22.86 -1.40 17.86
CA LYS A 69 22.52 -2.12 19.07
C LYS A 69 21.36 -1.44 19.80
N THR A 70 20.47 -2.22 20.37
CA THR A 70 19.36 -1.73 21.17
C THR A 70 19.75 -1.37 22.59
N SER A 71 20.83 -1.95 23.11
CA SER A 71 21.31 -1.76 24.49
C SER A 71 22.16 -0.49 24.69
N ASP A 72 22.88 -0.06 23.64
CA ASP A 72 23.88 1.00 23.75
C ASP A 72 23.90 1.91 22.50
N THR A 73 24.93 2.72 22.33
CA THR A 73 25.06 3.67 21.21
C THR A 73 25.79 3.09 19.99
N THR A 74 26.19 1.82 20.01
CA THR A 74 26.93 1.18 18.92
C THR A 74 26.13 1.22 17.63
N LYS A 75 26.68 1.87 16.60
CA LYS A 75 26.07 2.11 15.30
C LYS A 75 27.07 1.80 14.19
N ILE A 76 26.65 1.00 13.22
CA ILE A 76 27.43 0.68 12.03
C ILE A 76 26.62 1.12 10.82
N THR A 77 27.26 1.73 9.83
CA THR A 77 26.61 2.29 8.65
C THR A 77 27.23 1.72 7.38
N TYR A 78 26.40 1.35 6.42
CA TYR A 78 26.79 0.78 5.14
C TYR A 78 26.16 1.58 3.99
N PRO A 79 26.92 2.00 2.96
CA PRO A 79 26.34 2.55 1.74
C PRO A 79 25.57 1.44 1.01
N ILE A 80 24.35 1.73 0.56
CA ILE A 80 23.46 0.76 -0.12
C ILE A 80 22.98 1.21 -1.50
N GLY A 81 23.54 2.33 -2.01
CA GLY A 81 23.15 2.93 -3.30
C GLY A 81 21.79 3.56 -3.29
N ALA A 82 21.14 3.63 -4.47
CA ALA A 82 19.91 4.41 -4.67
C ALA A 82 18.64 3.75 -4.13
N THR A 83 18.66 2.45 -3.83
CA THR A 83 17.46 1.68 -3.47
C THR A 83 17.45 1.31 -2.00
N ALA A 84 16.36 1.67 -1.31
CA ALA A 84 16.16 1.28 0.07
C ALA A 84 16.03 -0.25 0.22
N THR A 85 16.62 -0.79 1.27
CA THR A 85 16.60 -2.22 1.57
C THR A 85 16.35 -2.46 3.06
N SER A 86 15.79 -3.63 3.40
CA SER A 86 15.73 -4.12 4.77
C SER A 86 16.84 -5.14 5.01
N ALA A 87 17.37 -5.19 6.22
CA ALA A 87 18.25 -6.26 6.62
C ALA A 87 17.44 -7.48 7.08
N SER A 88 17.82 -8.66 6.59
CA SER A 88 17.37 -9.94 7.14
C SER A 88 18.40 -10.40 8.18
N PHE A 89 17.92 -10.86 9.35
CA PHE A 89 18.77 -11.44 10.37
C PHE A 89 18.71 -12.95 10.38
N SER A 90 19.82 -13.63 10.67
CA SER A 90 19.80 -15.06 10.96
C SER A 90 19.00 -15.33 12.26
N LYS A 91 18.42 -16.52 12.38
CA LYS A 91 17.58 -16.89 13.54
C LYS A 91 18.33 -16.79 14.87
N ASP A 92 19.62 -17.10 14.88
CA ASP A 92 20.51 -16.95 16.06
C ASP A 92 21.01 -15.53 16.28
N SER A 93 20.59 -14.58 15.44
CA SER A 93 20.97 -13.15 15.49
C SER A 93 22.47 -12.86 15.37
N LYS A 94 23.25 -13.80 14.81
CA LYS A 94 24.70 -13.61 14.62
C LYS A 94 25.07 -12.99 13.28
N PHE A 95 24.15 -12.99 12.31
CA PHE A 95 24.38 -12.44 10.99
C PHE A 95 23.24 -11.54 10.55
N ALA A 96 23.59 -10.53 9.76
CA ALA A 96 22.66 -9.71 8.99
C ALA A 96 23.03 -9.76 7.50
N ALA A 97 22.05 -9.82 6.62
CA ALA A 97 22.25 -9.80 5.18
C ALA A 97 21.29 -8.80 4.53
N PHE A 98 21.78 -8.05 3.54
CA PHE A 98 21.00 -7.04 2.83
C PHE A 98 21.56 -6.78 1.43
N LYS A 99 20.68 -6.31 0.54
CA LYS A 99 21.07 -5.93 -0.82
C LYS A 99 21.70 -4.55 -0.86
N VAL A 100 22.64 -4.37 -1.78
CA VAL A 100 23.28 -3.11 -2.10
C VAL A 100 23.07 -2.86 -3.59
N SER A 101 22.33 -1.82 -3.94
CA SER A 101 22.08 -1.40 -5.32
C SER A 101 23.23 -0.57 -5.87
N VAL A 102 23.20 -0.28 -7.16
CA VAL A 102 24.09 0.73 -7.77
C VAL A 102 23.79 2.12 -7.19
N ASN A 103 24.75 3.04 -7.28
CA ASN A 103 24.56 4.42 -6.82
C ASN A 103 23.53 5.18 -7.68
N ASP A 104 23.05 6.31 -7.21
CA ASP A 104 21.98 7.09 -7.85
C ASP A 104 22.37 7.58 -9.25
N ALA A 105 23.61 8.02 -9.44
CA ALA A 105 24.09 8.47 -10.75
C ALA A 105 24.10 7.33 -11.77
N GLU A 106 24.59 6.15 -11.37
CA GLU A 106 24.61 4.95 -12.21
C GLU A 106 23.18 4.45 -12.49
N ALA A 107 22.29 4.46 -11.49
CA ALA A 107 20.89 4.09 -11.67
C ALA A 107 20.16 5.02 -12.67
N LYS A 108 20.39 6.33 -12.59
CA LYS A 108 19.87 7.32 -13.53
C LYS A 108 20.41 7.10 -14.96
N ALA A 109 21.71 6.84 -15.10
CA ALA A 109 22.35 6.56 -16.40
C ALA A 109 21.79 5.26 -17.02
N ALA A 110 21.64 4.21 -16.22
CA ALA A 110 21.08 2.93 -16.66
C ALA A 110 19.62 3.08 -17.14
N ARG A 111 18.81 3.86 -16.43
CA ARG A 111 17.42 4.16 -16.86
C ARG A 111 17.38 4.89 -18.21
N LYS A 112 18.24 5.89 -18.43
CA LYS A 112 18.33 6.64 -19.70
C LYS A 112 18.70 5.70 -20.87
N THR A 113 19.55 4.73 -20.62
CA THR A 113 20.06 3.79 -21.66
C THR A 113 19.32 2.46 -21.68
N MET A 114 18.32 2.26 -20.84
CA MET A 114 17.57 0.99 -20.64
C MET A 114 18.48 -0.22 -20.37
N LYS A 115 19.63 0.00 -19.73
CA LYS A 115 20.54 -1.08 -19.33
C LYS A 115 20.12 -1.67 -17.98
N PRO A 116 20.21 -2.99 -17.80
CA PRO A 116 19.94 -3.61 -16.50
C PRO A 116 21.02 -3.25 -15.48
N THR A 117 20.64 -3.14 -14.22
CA THR A 117 21.54 -3.02 -13.07
C THR A 117 21.40 -4.24 -12.18
N TYR A 118 22.45 -4.59 -11.46
CA TYR A 118 22.49 -5.77 -10.61
C TYR A 118 22.85 -5.38 -9.18
N ASP A 119 22.10 -5.93 -8.23
CA ASP A 119 22.38 -5.76 -6.81
C ASP A 119 23.55 -6.65 -6.37
N LYS A 120 24.27 -6.21 -5.36
CA LYS A 120 25.19 -7.03 -4.55
C LYS A 120 24.44 -7.50 -3.29
N LEU A 121 24.91 -8.55 -2.68
CA LEU A 121 24.53 -8.95 -1.33
C LEU A 121 25.69 -8.68 -0.39
N MET A 122 25.42 -7.97 0.71
CA MET A 122 26.33 -7.84 1.83
C MET A 122 25.87 -8.73 2.97
N LEU A 123 26.75 -9.62 3.42
CA LEU A 123 26.59 -10.47 4.61
C LEU A 123 27.55 -9.96 5.68
N VAL A 124 27.02 -9.69 6.87
CA VAL A 124 27.75 -9.12 7.99
C VAL A 124 27.63 -10.02 9.22
N SER A 125 28.75 -10.36 9.87
CA SER A 125 28.73 -11.02 11.16
C SER A 125 28.52 -10.02 12.30
N LEU A 126 27.72 -10.39 13.29
CA LEU A 126 27.40 -9.55 14.46
C LEU A 126 27.93 -10.21 15.73
N PRO A 127 28.61 -9.50 16.65
CA PRO A 127 29.00 -8.09 16.63
C PRO A 127 30.33 -7.78 15.94
N ALA A 128 31.06 -8.80 15.42
CA ALA A 128 32.43 -8.65 14.90
C ALA A 128 32.54 -7.70 13.70
N ASN A 129 31.45 -7.51 12.95
CA ASN A 129 31.39 -6.65 11.77
C ASN A 129 32.28 -7.14 10.60
N ASP A 130 32.57 -8.43 10.53
CA ASP A 130 33.19 -9.02 9.36
C ASP A 130 32.22 -8.96 8.19
N LYS A 131 32.69 -8.52 7.03
CA LYS A 131 31.88 -8.28 5.83
C LYS A 131 32.25 -9.24 4.72
N LEU A 132 31.25 -9.78 4.05
CA LEU A 132 31.39 -10.55 2.83
C LEU A 132 30.42 -10.02 1.79
N THR A 133 30.91 -9.77 0.57
CA THR A 133 30.10 -9.23 -0.52
C THR A 133 30.02 -10.23 -1.66
N PHE A 134 28.83 -10.42 -2.19
CA PHE A 134 28.56 -11.24 -3.38
C PHE A 134 27.99 -10.35 -4.48
N GLU A 135 28.56 -10.46 -5.67
CA GLU A 135 28.19 -9.65 -6.84
C GLU A 135 26.99 -10.26 -7.58
N LYS A 136 26.19 -9.42 -8.26
CA LYS A 136 25.10 -9.80 -9.17
C LYS A 136 24.07 -10.75 -8.51
N VAL A 137 23.60 -10.41 -7.32
CA VAL A 137 22.65 -11.25 -6.58
C VAL A 137 21.21 -10.94 -6.96
N LYS A 138 20.47 -11.98 -7.35
CA LYS A 138 19.02 -11.94 -7.60
C LYS A 138 18.22 -12.03 -6.30
N SER A 139 18.49 -13.06 -5.49
CA SER A 139 17.79 -13.33 -4.23
C SER A 139 18.67 -14.08 -3.24
N PHE A 140 18.28 -14.07 -1.97
CA PHE A 140 18.93 -14.84 -0.91
C PHE A 140 17.94 -15.25 0.17
N SER A 141 18.30 -16.28 0.93
CA SER A 141 17.53 -16.73 2.10
C SER A 141 18.44 -17.40 3.13
N PHE A 142 18.26 -17.07 4.42
CA PHE A 142 18.82 -17.88 5.51
C PHE A 142 18.04 -19.20 5.64
N SER A 143 18.66 -20.21 6.24
CA SER A 143 18.11 -21.56 6.37
C SER A 143 17.09 -21.70 7.52
N GLY A 144 16.16 -20.75 7.67
CA GLY A 144 15.06 -20.89 8.64
C GLY A 144 15.53 -20.95 10.11
N ASP A 145 14.92 -21.86 10.89
CA ASP A 145 15.17 -21.97 12.32
C ASP A 145 16.56 -22.55 12.66
N SER A 146 17.19 -23.29 11.72
CA SER A 146 18.59 -23.72 11.82
C SER A 146 19.49 -22.73 11.08
N PRO A 147 20.14 -21.79 11.77
CA PRO A 147 20.82 -20.65 11.17
C PRO A 147 22.25 -20.98 10.70
N GLU A 148 22.43 -22.11 10.02
CA GLU A 148 23.78 -22.56 9.61
C GLU A 148 24.15 -22.11 8.19
N TRP A 149 23.16 -21.92 7.31
CA TRP A 149 23.36 -21.66 5.91
C TRP A 149 22.66 -20.39 5.44
N ILE A 150 23.23 -19.79 4.38
CA ILE A 150 22.56 -18.84 3.53
C ILE A 150 22.65 -19.33 2.09
N ALA A 151 21.51 -19.34 1.38
CA ALA A 151 21.43 -19.62 -0.04
C ALA A 151 21.39 -18.29 -0.81
N ILE A 152 22.23 -18.15 -1.82
CA ILE A 152 22.42 -16.91 -2.59
C ILE A 152 22.25 -17.25 -4.07
N GLN A 153 21.18 -16.77 -4.71
CA GLN A 153 20.93 -16.92 -6.13
C GLN A 153 21.50 -15.75 -6.92
N PHE A 154 22.30 -16.05 -7.93
CA PHE A 154 22.85 -15.02 -8.80
C PHE A 154 21.88 -14.64 -9.93
N ALA A 155 22.04 -13.44 -10.46
CA ALA A 155 21.27 -12.97 -11.59
C ALA A 155 21.76 -13.65 -12.89
N ALA A 156 20.87 -13.79 -13.87
CA ALA A 156 21.24 -14.27 -15.19
C ALA A 156 22.19 -13.27 -15.90
N LEU A 157 23.09 -13.78 -16.71
CA LEU A 157 23.95 -12.94 -17.55
C LEU A 157 23.15 -12.28 -18.69
N GLU A 158 23.61 -11.13 -19.20
CA GLU A 158 22.95 -10.32 -20.23
C GLU A 158 22.72 -11.05 -21.58
N THR A 159 23.41 -12.15 -21.82
CA THR A 159 23.26 -12.98 -23.00
C THR A 159 22.03 -13.89 -22.98
N ALA A 160 21.20 -13.79 -21.93
CA ALA A 160 19.96 -14.57 -21.83
C ALA A 160 19.03 -14.27 -23.02
N SER A 161 18.67 -15.31 -23.74
CA SER A 161 17.79 -15.27 -24.91
C SER A 161 16.48 -14.55 -24.60
N LYS A 162 15.99 -13.73 -25.54
CA LYS A 162 14.65 -13.16 -25.50
C LYS A 162 13.55 -14.20 -25.76
N ASP A 163 13.94 -15.45 -25.98
CA ASP A 163 13.01 -16.56 -26.16
C ASP A 163 12.24 -16.81 -24.85
N LYS A 164 10.93 -16.86 -24.94
CA LYS A 164 10.04 -17.17 -23.82
C LYS A 164 10.27 -18.57 -23.24
N ASP A 165 10.82 -19.47 -24.04
CA ASP A 165 11.14 -20.85 -23.70
C ASP A 165 12.59 -21.04 -23.19
N ALA A 166 13.37 -19.95 -23.05
CA ALA A 166 14.73 -20.04 -22.53
C ALA A 166 14.76 -20.52 -21.08
N ALA A 167 15.77 -21.32 -20.73
CA ALA A 167 16.01 -21.78 -19.38
C ALA A 167 16.15 -20.58 -18.41
N LYS A 168 15.54 -20.69 -17.24
CA LYS A 168 15.50 -19.65 -16.19
C LYS A 168 16.45 -19.93 -15.03
N GLY A 169 17.13 -21.08 -15.08
CA GLY A 169 18.05 -21.49 -14.03
C GLY A 169 19.31 -20.64 -14.00
N THR A 170 19.74 -20.30 -12.79
CA THR A 170 20.99 -19.60 -12.48
C THR A 170 21.70 -20.31 -11.34
N ASP A 171 22.91 -19.92 -11.03
CA ASP A 171 23.66 -20.52 -9.94
C ASP A 171 23.10 -20.09 -8.59
N VAL A 172 23.03 -21.04 -7.66
CA VAL A 172 22.74 -20.81 -6.24
C VAL A 172 23.92 -21.28 -5.42
N LEU A 173 24.55 -20.35 -4.70
CA LEU A 173 25.61 -20.64 -3.75
C LEU A 173 25.02 -20.89 -2.37
N LEU A 174 25.25 -22.08 -1.82
CA LEU A 174 25.05 -22.37 -0.42
C LEU A 174 26.32 -22.01 0.33
N TYR A 175 26.23 -21.05 1.26
CA TYR A 175 27.35 -20.61 2.08
C TYR A 175 27.07 -20.94 3.54
N HIS A 176 27.97 -21.73 4.15
CA HIS A 176 27.87 -22.09 5.57
C HIS A 176 28.42 -20.96 6.43
N LEU A 177 27.59 -20.37 7.26
CA LEU A 177 27.85 -19.12 7.98
C LEU A 177 29.08 -19.19 8.93
N THR A 178 29.30 -20.30 9.58
CA THR A 178 30.39 -20.48 10.57
C THR A 178 31.64 -21.05 9.92
N SER A 179 31.54 -22.19 9.20
CA SER A 179 32.71 -22.88 8.62
C SER A 179 33.20 -22.26 7.34
N LYS A 180 32.45 -21.31 6.73
CA LYS A 180 32.71 -20.65 5.43
C LYS A 180 32.78 -21.63 4.24
N LYS A 181 32.37 -22.90 4.41
CA LYS A 181 32.25 -23.86 3.35
C LYS A 181 31.21 -23.42 2.34
N THR A 182 31.48 -23.65 1.07
CA THR A 182 30.59 -23.32 -0.04
C THR A 182 30.18 -24.55 -0.81
N PHE A 183 28.96 -24.51 -1.37
CA PHE A 183 28.47 -25.50 -2.30
C PHE A 183 27.66 -24.81 -3.39
N ASN A 184 28.00 -25.02 -4.67
CA ASN A 184 27.30 -24.40 -5.78
C ASN A 184 26.29 -25.37 -6.41
N LEU A 185 25.07 -24.90 -6.59
CA LEU A 185 24.00 -25.57 -7.31
C LEU A 185 23.79 -24.85 -8.65
N GLY A 186 24.10 -25.50 -9.76
CA GLY A 186 23.96 -24.90 -11.10
C GLY A 186 22.52 -24.97 -11.63
N ASN A 187 22.17 -24.01 -12.49
CA ASN A 187 20.88 -23.96 -13.21
C ASN A 187 19.62 -24.02 -12.31
N VAL A 188 19.65 -23.42 -11.13
CA VAL A 188 18.50 -23.39 -10.22
C VAL A 188 17.56 -22.26 -10.60
N SER A 189 16.32 -22.59 -10.93
CA SER A 189 15.27 -21.58 -11.20
C SER A 189 14.54 -21.12 -9.92
N GLU A 190 14.37 -22.02 -8.95
CA GLU A 190 13.67 -21.78 -7.70
C GLU A 190 14.24 -22.66 -6.58
N PHE A 191 14.29 -22.14 -5.36
CA PHE A 191 14.66 -22.89 -4.17
C PHE A 191 13.90 -22.41 -2.95
N ALA A 192 13.68 -23.29 -1.98
CA ALA A 192 13.07 -22.96 -0.70
C ALA A 192 13.56 -23.90 0.40
N PHE A 193 13.98 -23.33 1.54
CA PHE A 193 14.19 -24.10 2.76
C PHE A 193 12.86 -24.45 3.41
N ASN A 194 12.78 -25.58 4.09
CA ASN A 194 11.71 -25.81 5.04
C ASN A 194 11.87 -24.90 6.27
N LYS A 195 10.83 -24.75 7.10
CA LYS A 195 10.84 -23.87 8.28
C LYS A 195 12.00 -24.19 9.22
N ALA A 196 12.27 -25.46 9.45
CA ALA A 196 13.36 -25.91 10.33
C ALA A 196 14.75 -25.63 9.76
N GLY A 197 14.89 -25.35 8.45
CA GLY A 197 16.17 -25.15 7.78
C GLY A 197 16.98 -26.41 7.54
N THR A 198 16.39 -27.58 7.80
CA THR A 198 17.04 -28.89 7.68
C THR A 198 16.97 -29.48 6.28
N GLN A 199 16.07 -28.99 5.45
CA GLN A 199 15.84 -29.46 4.09
C GLN A 199 15.80 -28.26 3.11
N LEU A 200 16.39 -28.43 1.93
CA LEU A 200 16.31 -27.46 0.83
C LEU A 200 15.68 -28.16 -0.39
N ALA A 201 14.47 -27.74 -0.77
CA ALA A 201 13.89 -28.11 -2.05
C ALA A 201 14.36 -27.12 -3.14
N TYR A 202 14.74 -27.62 -4.31
CA TYR A 202 15.14 -26.75 -5.41
C TYR A 202 14.81 -27.36 -6.77
N ILE A 203 14.65 -26.48 -7.76
CA ILE A 203 14.30 -26.83 -9.14
C ILE A 203 15.47 -26.50 -10.05
N ILE A 204 15.92 -27.49 -10.84
CA ILE A 204 16.86 -27.28 -11.94
C ILE A 204 16.07 -27.00 -13.22
N ASP A 205 16.45 -25.92 -13.91
CA ASP A 205 15.95 -25.53 -15.24
C ASP A 205 17.12 -25.15 -16.15
N ALA A 206 17.62 -26.13 -16.88
CA ALA A 206 18.79 -26.04 -17.72
C ALA A 206 18.46 -25.93 -19.22
N ASN A 207 19.36 -25.39 -20.00
CA ASN A 207 19.20 -25.33 -21.45
C ASN A 207 19.02 -26.73 -22.05
N GLY A 208 18.06 -26.87 -22.98
CA GLY A 208 17.71 -28.15 -23.59
C GLY A 208 16.95 -29.08 -22.63
N GLN A 209 16.61 -28.62 -21.42
CA GLN A 209 15.89 -29.35 -20.38
C GLN A 209 16.57 -30.67 -19.93
N ASN A 210 17.88 -30.80 -20.16
CA ASN A 210 18.65 -31.95 -19.71
C ASN A 210 18.96 -31.80 -18.22
N GLY A 211 18.47 -32.74 -17.42
CA GLY A 211 18.56 -32.69 -15.96
C GLY A 211 17.55 -31.80 -15.26
N ASN A 212 16.57 -31.27 -15.98
CA ASN A 212 15.46 -30.55 -15.34
C ASN A 212 14.76 -31.46 -14.33
N GLY A 213 14.38 -30.90 -13.17
CA GLY A 213 13.74 -31.68 -12.13
C GLY A 213 13.64 -30.97 -10.80
N LEU A 214 13.02 -31.70 -9.89
CA LEU A 214 12.85 -31.37 -8.50
C LEU A 214 13.83 -32.18 -7.63
N TYR A 215 14.59 -31.47 -6.82
CA TYR A 215 15.60 -32.05 -5.95
C TYR A 215 15.35 -31.63 -4.49
N LEU A 216 15.68 -32.53 -3.59
CA LEU A 216 15.67 -32.27 -2.15
C LEU A 216 17.07 -32.53 -1.59
N ARG A 217 17.62 -31.55 -0.90
CA ARG A 217 18.91 -31.65 -0.20
C ARG A 217 18.70 -31.67 1.30
N ASP A 218 19.20 -32.70 1.96
CA ASP A 218 19.37 -32.71 3.41
C ASP A 218 20.55 -31.80 3.78
N MET A 219 20.29 -30.79 4.59
CA MET A 219 21.28 -29.77 4.90
C MET A 219 22.35 -30.23 5.88
N LYS A 220 22.08 -31.28 6.66
CA LYS A 220 23.02 -31.85 7.64
C LYS A 220 23.99 -32.83 6.99
N THR A 221 23.48 -33.76 6.19
CA THR A 221 24.29 -34.81 5.56
C THR A 221 24.84 -34.39 4.22
N GLY A 222 24.21 -33.42 3.56
CA GLY A 222 24.52 -33.01 2.19
C GLY A 222 23.93 -33.93 1.12
N LEU A 223 23.20 -34.98 1.51
CA LEU A 223 22.58 -35.92 0.56
C LEU A 223 21.56 -35.19 -0.32
N VAL A 224 21.62 -35.42 -1.61
CA VAL A 224 20.68 -34.92 -2.60
C VAL A 224 19.86 -36.07 -3.16
N THR A 225 18.55 -35.94 -3.08
CA THR A 225 17.58 -36.88 -3.63
C THR A 225 16.83 -36.23 -4.79
N ALA A 226 16.88 -36.85 -5.97
CA ALA A 226 16.06 -36.48 -7.10
C ALA A 226 14.63 -37.00 -6.86
N LEU A 227 13.68 -36.08 -6.67
CA LEU A 227 12.29 -36.44 -6.40
C LEU A 227 11.46 -36.61 -7.67
N ASP A 228 11.76 -35.82 -8.72
CA ASP A 228 11.14 -35.92 -10.04
C ASP A 228 12.06 -35.34 -11.10
N ASN A 229 12.27 -36.06 -12.21
CA ASN A 229 13.10 -35.61 -13.32
C ASN A 229 12.34 -35.83 -14.62
N ASP A 230 12.24 -34.80 -15.45
CA ASP A 230 11.57 -34.86 -16.74
C ASP A 230 11.99 -33.66 -17.61
N LYS A 231 11.81 -33.77 -18.92
CA LYS A 231 11.92 -32.64 -19.87
C LYS A 231 10.71 -31.70 -19.71
N ALA A 232 10.60 -31.10 -18.55
CA ALA A 232 9.49 -30.24 -18.13
C ALA A 232 10.00 -29.02 -17.36
N ASN A 233 9.15 -28.00 -17.24
CA ASN A 233 9.41 -26.87 -16.39
C ASN A 233 8.68 -27.05 -15.05
N TYR A 234 9.38 -26.83 -13.97
CA TYR A 234 8.84 -26.89 -12.62
C TYR A 234 8.77 -25.50 -12.01
N LYS A 235 7.80 -25.24 -11.10
CA LYS A 235 7.68 -23.96 -10.41
C LYS A 235 6.84 -24.04 -9.16
N THR A 236 6.95 -23.03 -8.32
CA THR A 236 6.08 -22.75 -7.17
C THR A 236 6.23 -23.79 -6.06
N ILE A 237 7.46 -23.92 -5.53
CA ILE A 237 7.71 -24.74 -4.34
C ILE A 237 6.99 -24.08 -3.14
N ASN A 238 6.07 -24.81 -2.50
CA ASN A 238 5.32 -24.32 -1.36
C ASN A 238 5.32 -25.35 -0.21
N TRP A 239 6.13 -25.07 0.81
CA TRP A 239 6.20 -25.86 2.02
C TRP A 239 4.98 -25.65 2.91
N ASN A 240 4.52 -26.70 3.57
CA ASN A 240 3.56 -26.56 4.65
C ASN A 240 4.23 -25.94 5.89
N GLU A 241 3.42 -25.47 6.84
CA GLU A 241 3.90 -24.79 8.04
C GLU A 241 4.82 -25.64 8.92
N LYS A 242 4.61 -26.97 8.95
CA LYS A 242 5.44 -27.90 9.70
C LYS A 242 6.79 -28.19 9.03
N GLY A 243 6.94 -27.88 7.75
CA GLY A 243 8.16 -28.14 6.99
C GLY A 243 8.43 -29.62 6.68
N ASP A 244 7.39 -30.47 6.72
CA ASP A 244 7.46 -31.91 6.47
C ASP A 244 6.74 -32.35 5.18
N ALA A 245 6.17 -31.39 4.45
CA ALA A 245 5.53 -31.57 3.16
C ALA A 245 5.59 -30.30 2.32
N PHE A 246 5.65 -30.44 0.99
CA PHE A 246 5.49 -29.33 0.05
C PHE A 246 4.78 -29.74 -1.23
N ALA A 247 4.28 -28.76 -1.96
CA ALA A 247 3.68 -28.98 -3.27
C ALA A 247 4.26 -28.01 -4.31
N LEU A 248 4.20 -28.39 -5.60
CA LEU A 248 4.66 -27.58 -6.71
C LEU A 248 3.93 -27.94 -8.00
N LEU A 249 4.16 -27.17 -9.05
CA LEU A 249 3.62 -27.39 -10.38
C LEU A 249 4.70 -27.90 -11.33
N LYS A 250 4.34 -28.87 -12.19
CA LYS A 250 5.12 -29.38 -13.30
C LYS A 250 4.41 -29.08 -14.62
N ALA A 251 5.03 -28.34 -15.51
CA ALA A 251 4.48 -27.95 -16.80
C ALA A 251 4.99 -28.89 -17.91
N ASN A 252 4.07 -29.49 -18.65
CA ASN A 252 4.36 -30.25 -19.85
C ASN A 252 3.85 -29.49 -21.08
N LYS A 253 4.69 -29.35 -22.09
CA LYS A 253 4.24 -28.81 -23.38
C LYS A 253 3.15 -29.69 -23.97
N ASN A 254 2.09 -29.08 -24.45
CA ASN A 254 1.01 -29.79 -25.09
C ASN A 254 0.71 -29.18 -26.46
N GLU A 255 0.70 -30.03 -27.49
CA GLU A 255 0.46 -29.56 -28.86
C GLU A 255 -0.97 -29.16 -29.14
N LYS A 256 -1.94 -29.63 -28.31
CA LYS A 256 -3.37 -29.39 -28.49
C LYS A 256 -3.84 -28.03 -27.93
N PHE A 257 -3.10 -27.45 -26.98
CA PHE A 257 -3.48 -26.22 -26.27
C PHE A 257 -2.46 -25.10 -26.45
N LYS A 258 -2.93 -23.86 -26.36
CA LYS A 258 -2.06 -22.66 -26.42
C LYS A 258 -1.18 -22.53 -25.18
N GLU A 259 -1.74 -22.89 -24.01
CA GLU A 259 -1.09 -22.85 -22.72
C GLU A 259 -0.37 -24.17 -22.42
N ASP A 260 0.61 -24.10 -21.50
CA ASP A 260 1.20 -25.30 -20.91
C ASP A 260 0.15 -26.05 -20.07
N VAL A 261 0.22 -27.37 -20.10
CA VAL A 261 -0.60 -28.25 -19.26
C VAL A 261 0.19 -28.60 -17.99
N TYR A 262 -0.35 -28.27 -16.85
CA TYR A 262 0.30 -28.51 -15.57
C TYR A 262 -0.18 -29.81 -14.90
N SER A 263 0.72 -30.36 -14.09
CA SER A 263 0.43 -31.37 -13.07
C SER A 263 0.81 -30.80 -11.71
N VAL A 264 0.10 -31.18 -10.66
CA VAL A 264 0.50 -30.91 -9.29
C VAL A 264 1.34 -32.07 -8.78
N ILE A 265 2.49 -31.76 -8.21
CA ILE A 265 3.31 -32.71 -7.47
C ILE A 265 3.22 -32.36 -5.99
N GLY A 266 2.78 -33.31 -5.19
CA GLY A 266 2.81 -33.22 -3.72
C GLY A 266 3.85 -34.17 -3.16
N ILE A 267 4.74 -33.64 -2.33
CA ILE A 267 5.75 -34.39 -1.58
C ILE A 267 5.39 -34.30 -0.11
N ASN A 268 5.31 -35.42 0.57
CA ASN A 268 5.00 -35.48 2.00
C ASN A 268 5.78 -36.56 2.73
N LYS A 269 5.67 -36.61 4.06
CA LYS A 269 6.40 -37.56 4.94
C LYS A 269 7.94 -37.44 4.76
N ILE A 270 8.44 -36.22 4.60
CA ILE A 270 9.86 -35.94 4.34
C ILE A 270 10.74 -36.28 5.55
N ILE A 271 10.18 -36.23 6.76
CA ILE A 271 10.87 -36.59 8.00
C ILE A 271 10.59 -38.05 8.27
N GLY A 272 11.57 -38.92 7.96
CA GLY A 272 11.50 -40.38 8.12
C GLY A 272 11.91 -41.11 6.84
N ASP A 273 11.93 -42.43 6.88
CA ASP A 273 12.54 -43.31 5.86
C ASP A 273 11.76 -43.42 4.53
N LYS A 274 10.60 -42.80 4.40
CA LYS A 274 9.74 -43.00 3.23
C LYS A 274 9.07 -41.67 2.77
N THR A 275 9.81 -40.81 2.11
CA THR A 275 9.25 -39.70 1.35
C THR A 275 8.21 -40.21 0.35
N ALA A 276 6.99 -39.72 0.44
CA ALA A 276 5.92 -40.09 -0.48
C ALA A 276 5.67 -38.99 -1.51
N LYS A 277 5.46 -39.42 -2.77
CA LYS A 277 5.18 -38.55 -3.92
C LYS A 277 3.80 -38.84 -4.48
N THR A 278 3.01 -37.79 -4.67
CA THR A 278 1.72 -37.81 -5.37
C THR A 278 1.80 -36.91 -6.58
N ILE A 279 1.42 -37.40 -7.76
CA ILE A 279 1.29 -36.61 -9.00
C ILE A 279 -0.15 -36.66 -9.46
N TYR A 280 -0.75 -35.48 -9.72
CA TYR A 280 -2.10 -35.38 -10.28
C TYR A 280 -2.07 -34.46 -11.52
N SER A 281 -2.48 -35.02 -12.70
CA SER A 281 -2.47 -34.31 -13.98
C SER A 281 -3.81 -33.68 -14.39
N GLY A 282 -4.90 -34.15 -13.80
CA GLY A 282 -6.26 -33.65 -14.06
C GLY A 282 -6.84 -34.09 -15.43
N ILE A 283 -6.21 -33.75 -16.53
CA ILE A 283 -6.72 -34.02 -17.88
C ILE A 283 -6.99 -35.52 -18.07
N ASP A 284 -8.15 -35.84 -18.64
CA ASP A 284 -8.66 -37.21 -18.89
C ASP A 284 -8.85 -38.06 -17.62
N LYS A 285 -8.83 -37.47 -16.43
CA LYS A 285 -9.16 -38.15 -15.18
C LYS A 285 -10.64 -38.05 -14.85
N THR A 286 -11.16 -39.11 -14.26
CA THR A 286 -12.57 -39.17 -13.81
C THR A 286 -12.90 -38.01 -12.87
N GLY A 287 -13.98 -37.28 -13.16
CA GLY A 287 -14.44 -36.13 -12.38
C GLY A 287 -13.73 -34.80 -12.68
N PHE A 288 -12.67 -34.78 -13.49
CA PHE A 288 -12.02 -33.54 -13.90
C PHE A 288 -12.82 -32.85 -15.04
N PRO A 289 -13.04 -31.51 -14.99
CA PRO A 289 -13.90 -30.84 -15.98
C PRO A 289 -13.29 -30.86 -17.39
N LYS A 290 -14.13 -31.04 -18.39
CA LYS A 290 -13.72 -31.00 -19.80
C LYS A 290 -13.23 -29.58 -20.18
N ASN A 291 -12.21 -29.52 -21.04
CA ASN A 291 -11.57 -28.25 -21.49
C ASN A 291 -10.97 -27.40 -20.37
N MET A 292 -10.70 -27.98 -19.22
CA MET A 292 -9.96 -27.36 -18.13
C MET A 292 -8.60 -28.03 -17.98
N GLY A 293 -7.66 -27.29 -17.38
CA GLY A 293 -6.36 -27.79 -16.98
C GLY A 293 -5.99 -27.28 -15.59
N ILE A 294 -4.98 -27.88 -14.97
CA ILE A 294 -4.39 -27.31 -13.77
C ILE A 294 -3.73 -26.00 -14.15
N SER A 295 -4.04 -24.93 -13.41
CA SER A 295 -3.59 -23.59 -13.67
C SER A 295 -2.14 -23.39 -13.26
N GLY A 296 -1.36 -22.78 -14.14
CA GLY A 296 -0.03 -22.30 -13.80
C GLY A 296 0.01 -21.06 -12.87
N ASN A 297 -1.14 -20.43 -12.60
CA ASN A 297 -1.25 -19.20 -11.82
C ASN A 297 -1.68 -19.43 -10.35
N GLY A 298 -2.01 -20.67 -9.97
CA GLY A 298 -2.39 -21.02 -8.60
C GLY A 298 -1.21 -21.68 -7.86
N THR A 299 -0.95 -21.26 -6.62
CA THR A 299 0.03 -21.92 -5.75
C THR A 299 -0.57 -23.18 -5.14
N PRO A 300 -0.03 -24.39 -5.42
CA PRO A 300 -0.53 -25.61 -4.79
C PRO A 300 -0.06 -25.72 -3.34
N TYR A 301 -0.89 -26.35 -2.51
CA TYR A 301 -0.53 -26.62 -1.11
C TYR A 301 -1.22 -27.86 -0.54
N TRP A 302 -0.62 -28.44 0.49
CA TRP A 302 -1.20 -29.50 1.27
C TRP A 302 -2.15 -29.02 2.35
N SER A 303 -3.20 -29.77 2.64
CA SER A 303 -3.93 -29.61 3.91
C SER A 303 -3.02 -29.87 5.12
N ASP A 304 -3.39 -29.34 6.29
CA ASP A 304 -2.61 -29.48 7.54
C ASP A 304 -2.34 -30.96 7.91
N ASP A 305 -3.26 -31.85 7.55
CA ASP A 305 -3.18 -33.29 7.76
C ASP A 305 -2.52 -34.06 6.60
N GLN A 306 -2.09 -33.36 5.56
CA GLN A 306 -1.48 -33.90 4.35
C GLN A 306 -2.33 -34.91 3.58
N SER A 307 -3.65 -34.90 3.77
CA SER A 307 -4.58 -35.81 3.08
C SER A 307 -5.01 -35.28 1.71
N THR A 308 -4.94 -33.97 1.51
CA THR A 308 -5.55 -33.27 0.37
C THR A 308 -4.61 -32.23 -0.21
N LEU A 309 -4.45 -32.25 -1.53
CA LEU A 309 -3.77 -31.19 -2.31
C LEU A 309 -4.79 -30.17 -2.80
N PHE A 310 -4.54 -28.89 -2.55
CA PHE A 310 -5.29 -27.79 -3.09
C PHE A 310 -4.48 -27.12 -4.22
N PHE A 311 -5.14 -26.73 -5.31
CA PHE A 311 -4.53 -26.09 -6.47
C PHE A 311 -5.59 -25.37 -7.29
N GLY A 312 -5.14 -24.55 -8.24
CA GLY A 312 -6.02 -23.87 -9.19
C GLY A 312 -6.26 -24.66 -10.47
N VAL A 313 -7.43 -24.50 -11.08
CA VAL A 313 -7.71 -24.95 -12.44
C VAL A 313 -8.17 -23.76 -13.28
N ASN A 314 -7.92 -23.79 -14.59
CA ASN A 314 -8.37 -22.78 -15.54
C ASN A 314 -8.81 -23.41 -16.85
N LYS A 315 -9.53 -22.63 -17.67
CA LYS A 315 -9.94 -23.05 -19.01
C LYS A 315 -8.70 -23.09 -19.91
N LEU A 316 -8.60 -24.16 -20.73
CA LEU A 316 -7.57 -24.28 -21.75
C LEU A 316 -8.12 -23.87 -23.12
N GLU A 317 -7.33 -23.12 -23.88
CA GLU A 317 -7.65 -22.75 -25.26
C GLU A 317 -6.98 -23.74 -26.24
N LYS A 318 -7.78 -24.34 -27.13
CA LYS A 318 -7.23 -25.18 -28.19
C LYS A 318 -6.46 -24.33 -29.20
N LYS A 319 -5.36 -24.86 -29.72
CA LYS A 319 -4.67 -24.26 -30.87
C LYS A 319 -5.54 -24.40 -32.12
N ASP A 320 -5.69 -23.33 -32.86
CA ASP A 320 -6.35 -23.35 -34.16
C ASP A 320 -5.47 -24.06 -35.19
N ALA A 321 -6.11 -24.71 -36.20
CA ALA A 321 -5.38 -25.40 -37.28
C ALA A 321 -4.41 -24.45 -38.01
N ALA A 322 -4.69 -23.15 -38.06
CA ALA A 322 -3.82 -22.12 -38.62
C ALA A 322 -2.53 -21.86 -37.82
N ASP A 323 -2.53 -22.09 -36.53
CA ASP A 323 -1.34 -21.91 -35.67
C ASP A 323 -0.32 -23.06 -35.89
N SER A 324 -0.79 -24.26 -36.24
CA SER A 324 0.06 -25.39 -36.56
C SER A 324 0.79 -25.25 -37.92
N VAL A 325 0.16 -24.58 -38.90
CA VAL A 325 0.74 -24.32 -40.24
C VAL A 325 1.84 -23.24 -40.20
N LYS A 326 1.73 -22.23 -39.32
CA LYS A 326 2.78 -21.22 -39.13
C LYS A 326 4.08 -21.86 -38.59
N LYS A 327 3.97 -22.78 -37.65
CA LYS A 327 5.12 -23.43 -37.02
C LYS A 327 5.86 -24.38 -38.02
N SER A 328 5.11 -25.11 -38.83
CA SER A 328 5.70 -25.99 -39.86
C SER A 328 6.43 -25.21 -40.97
N LYS A 329 5.95 -23.99 -41.32
CA LYS A 329 6.63 -23.12 -42.29
C LYS A 329 7.89 -22.49 -41.71
N THR A 330 7.92 -22.14 -40.43
CA THR A 330 9.13 -21.60 -39.77
C THR A 330 10.20 -22.71 -39.60
N ASP A 331 9.82 -23.93 -39.24
CA ASP A 331 10.73 -25.06 -39.09
C ASP A 331 11.24 -25.58 -40.44
N SER A 332 10.47 -25.45 -41.53
CA SER A 332 10.94 -25.81 -42.88
C SER A 332 11.90 -24.76 -43.47
N LEU A 333 11.74 -23.48 -43.11
CA LEU A 333 12.67 -22.42 -43.54
C LEU A 333 13.98 -22.49 -42.77
N SER A 334 14.02 -22.91 -41.51
CA SER A 334 15.24 -23.09 -40.74
C SER A 334 16.02 -24.33 -41.15
N LYS A 335 15.36 -25.41 -41.60
CA LYS A 335 16.04 -26.63 -42.11
C LYS A 335 16.64 -26.46 -43.51
N ASN A 336 16.09 -25.57 -44.33
CA ASN A 336 16.64 -25.30 -45.66
C ASN A 336 17.82 -24.31 -45.67
N ALA A 337 18.06 -23.61 -44.56
CA ALA A 337 19.19 -22.67 -44.44
C ALA A 337 20.53 -23.34 -44.06
N VAL A 338 20.51 -24.62 -43.64
CA VAL A 338 21.73 -25.35 -43.19
C VAL A 338 22.35 -26.21 -44.29
N ALA A 339 21.72 -26.36 -45.49
CA ALA A 339 22.14 -27.30 -46.51
C ALA A 339 22.81 -26.67 -47.75
N LYS A 340 23.23 -25.41 -47.76
CA LYS A 340 24.05 -24.84 -48.84
C LYS A 340 25.17 -23.94 -48.33
N GLY A 341 26.30 -24.55 -48.09
CA GLY A 341 27.53 -23.87 -47.80
C GLY A 341 28.72 -24.74 -48.21
N LYS A 342 29.09 -24.71 -49.50
CA LYS A 342 30.49 -24.90 -49.94
C LYS A 342 30.69 -24.40 -51.35
N THR A 343 31.83 -23.68 -51.54
CA THR A 343 32.57 -23.32 -52.75
C THR A 343 31.94 -22.23 -53.65
N ASP A 344 32.60 -21.21 -54.11
CA ASP A 344 34.01 -20.90 -54.37
C ASP A 344 34.13 -19.39 -54.69
N THR A 345 35.33 -18.93 -54.64
CA THR A 345 36.00 -17.65 -54.90
C THR A 345 35.62 -16.80 -56.12
N THR A 346 35.81 -15.50 -55.94
CA THR A 346 36.42 -14.45 -56.83
C THR A 346 35.45 -13.30 -57.32
N LYS A 347 35.85 -12.08 -56.90
CA LYS A 347 35.84 -10.77 -57.58
C LYS A 347 34.48 -10.06 -57.85
N THR A 348 34.20 -8.99 -57.36
CA THR A 348 34.35 -7.57 -57.72
C THR A 348 33.37 -6.66 -56.97
N LYS A 349 33.85 -5.50 -56.59
CA LYS A 349 33.16 -4.44 -55.84
C LYS A 349 32.04 -3.77 -56.62
N THR A 350 30.89 -3.67 -56.10
CA THR A 350 29.98 -2.52 -56.26
C THR A 350 29.05 -2.42 -55.01
N PRO A 351 28.80 -1.23 -54.44
CA PRO A 351 28.01 -1.16 -53.20
C PRO A 351 26.52 -1.27 -53.51
N VAL A 352 25.95 -2.40 -53.15
CA VAL A 352 24.48 -2.56 -53.17
C VAL A 352 23.95 -1.98 -51.84
N LYS A 353 23.10 -0.96 -51.95
CA LYS A 353 22.26 -0.50 -50.84
C LYS A 353 21.52 -1.69 -50.25
N VAL A 354 21.89 -2.08 -49.04
CA VAL A 354 21.08 -3.00 -48.23
C VAL A 354 19.83 -2.28 -47.82
N ALA A 355 18.71 -2.60 -48.45
CA ALA A 355 17.40 -2.22 -47.98
C ALA A 355 17.23 -2.89 -46.61
N SER A 356 17.03 -2.10 -45.57
CA SER A 356 16.64 -2.58 -44.24
C SER A 356 15.25 -3.24 -44.41
N THR A 357 15.20 -4.55 -44.32
CA THR A 357 13.95 -5.29 -44.16
C THR A 357 13.49 -5.10 -42.72
N GLY A 358 12.79 -3.97 -42.49
CA GLY A 358 11.90 -3.85 -41.32
C GLY A 358 10.88 -5.01 -41.37
N PRO A 359 10.26 -5.35 -40.25
CA PRO A 359 9.20 -6.37 -40.21
C PRO A 359 8.16 -6.02 -41.26
N ALA A 360 7.81 -7.02 -42.12
CA ALA A 360 6.79 -6.85 -43.16
C ALA A 360 5.55 -6.21 -42.53
N LYS A 361 5.10 -5.09 -43.13
CA LYS A 361 3.85 -4.46 -42.71
C LYS A 361 2.74 -5.52 -42.77
N PRO A 362 1.90 -5.63 -41.71
CA PRO A 362 0.74 -6.52 -41.75
C PRO A 362 -0.09 -6.24 -42.99
N ASN A 363 -0.62 -7.29 -43.63
CA ASN A 363 -1.55 -7.10 -44.73
C ASN A 363 -2.81 -6.42 -44.18
N PRO A 364 -3.18 -5.19 -44.59
CA PRO A 364 -4.32 -4.47 -44.04
C PRO A 364 -5.65 -5.23 -44.22
N ASP A 365 -5.74 -6.10 -45.23
CA ASP A 365 -6.95 -6.91 -45.45
C ASP A 365 -7.13 -8.09 -44.46
N LEU A 366 -6.13 -8.33 -43.60
CA LEU A 366 -6.14 -9.38 -42.58
C LEU A 366 -6.12 -8.82 -41.14
N GLU A 367 -6.16 -7.51 -40.98
CA GLU A 367 -6.23 -6.88 -39.65
C GLU A 367 -7.60 -7.12 -39.01
N LYS A 368 -7.58 -7.60 -37.77
CA LYS A 368 -8.80 -7.73 -36.97
C LYS A 368 -9.29 -6.36 -36.57
N PRO A 369 -10.62 -6.09 -36.59
CA PRO A 369 -11.16 -4.86 -36.03
C PRO A 369 -10.73 -4.70 -34.58
N ASP A 370 -10.30 -3.51 -34.22
CA ASP A 370 -10.05 -3.12 -32.82
C ASP A 370 -11.29 -2.39 -32.29
N VAL A 371 -12.22 -3.15 -31.74
CA VAL A 371 -13.53 -2.65 -31.28
C VAL A 371 -13.88 -3.19 -29.91
N ILE A 372 -14.49 -2.34 -29.09
CA ILE A 372 -15.07 -2.67 -27.80
C ILE A 372 -16.58 -2.51 -27.90
N ILE A 373 -17.31 -3.57 -27.56
CA ILE A 373 -18.78 -3.58 -27.60
C ILE A 373 -19.32 -3.43 -26.19
N TRP A 374 -20.07 -2.36 -25.94
CA TRP A 374 -20.78 -2.13 -24.69
C TRP A 374 -22.21 -2.65 -24.83
N ASN A 375 -22.59 -3.62 -23.98
CA ASN A 375 -23.91 -4.22 -24.05
C ASN A 375 -24.64 -4.03 -22.71
N TRP A 376 -25.90 -3.62 -22.78
CA TRP A 376 -26.75 -3.42 -21.62
C TRP A 376 -27.03 -4.72 -20.82
N GLN A 377 -26.80 -5.90 -21.40
CA GLN A 377 -26.93 -7.21 -20.75
C GLN A 377 -25.64 -7.67 -20.05
N ASP A 378 -24.54 -6.91 -20.16
CA ASP A 378 -23.30 -7.25 -19.49
C ASP A 378 -23.51 -7.25 -17.97
N ARG A 379 -23.14 -8.34 -17.32
CA ARG A 379 -23.23 -8.47 -15.85
C ARG A 379 -22.26 -7.53 -15.12
N ARG A 380 -21.20 -7.13 -15.78
CA ARG A 380 -20.17 -6.23 -15.31
C ARG A 380 -19.87 -5.21 -16.38
N LEU A 381 -19.79 -3.95 -15.99
CA LEU A 381 -19.51 -2.87 -16.93
C LEU A 381 -18.30 -3.18 -17.81
N GLN A 382 -18.36 -2.81 -19.08
CA GLN A 382 -17.27 -3.04 -20.03
C GLN A 382 -15.95 -2.39 -19.58
N SER A 383 -16.01 -1.21 -18.97
CA SER A 383 -14.88 -0.55 -18.35
C SER A 383 -14.25 -1.36 -17.22
N ALA A 384 -15.06 -1.97 -16.35
CA ALA A 384 -14.58 -2.85 -15.29
C ALA A 384 -13.97 -4.15 -15.85
N GLN A 385 -14.52 -4.68 -16.95
CA GLN A 385 -13.93 -5.82 -17.66
C GLN A 385 -12.55 -5.47 -18.22
N GLN A 386 -12.38 -4.29 -18.83
CA GLN A 386 -11.10 -3.84 -19.37
C GLN A 386 -10.04 -3.66 -18.27
N THR A 387 -10.37 -2.99 -17.18
CA THR A 387 -9.41 -2.75 -16.07
C THR A 387 -9.02 -4.06 -15.35
N GLN A 388 -9.90 -5.07 -15.39
CA GLN A 388 -9.67 -6.37 -14.73
C GLN A 388 -9.23 -7.48 -15.70
N GLU A 389 -9.04 -7.18 -16.99
CA GLU A 389 -8.74 -8.17 -18.02
C GLU A 389 -7.57 -9.10 -17.67
N MET A 390 -6.45 -8.54 -17.21
CA MET A 390 -5.30 -9.34 -16.82
C MET A 390 -5.56 -10.23 -15.59
N ARG A 391 -6.34 -9.73 -14.63
CA ARG A 391 -6.77 -10.52 -13.47
C ARG A 391 -7.69 -11.67 -13.89
N ASP A 392 -8.60 -11.43 -14.81
CA ASP A 392 -9.52 -12.44 -15.32
C ASP A 392 -8.79 -13.51 -16.15
N LYS A 393 -7.83 -13.11 -17.00
CA LYS A 393 -6.98 -14.04 -17.76
C LYS A 393 -6.13 -14.95 -16.85
N ASN A 394 -5.66 -14.43 -15.75
CA ASN A 394 -4.80 -15.16 -14.80
C ASN A 394 -5.61 -15.85 -13.69
N TYR A 395 -6.94 -15.78 -13.73
CA TYR A 395 -7.77 -16.33 -12.69
C TYR A 395 -7.69 -17.86 -12.62
N SER A 396 -7.59 -18.38 -11.39
CA SER A 396 -7.50 -19.81 -11.08
C SER A 396 -8.64 -20.23 -10.18
N PHE A 397 -9.45 -21.18 -10.61
CA PHE A 397 -10.53 -21.78 -9.81
C PHE A 397 -9.93 -22.78 -8.82
N ILE A 398 -10.02 -22.48 -7.52
CA ILE A 398 -9.52 -23.39 -6.50
C ILE A 398 -10.24 -24.73 -6.55
N SER A 399 -9.46 -25.79 -6.45
CA SER A 399 -9.87 -27.19 -6.50
C SER A 399 -9.07 -28.01 -5.52
N SER A 400 -9.51 -29.17 -5.20
CA SER A 400 -8.85 -30.11 -4.30
C SER A 400 -8.72 -31.50 -4.89
N TYR A 401 -7.64 -32.21 -4.49
CA TYR A 401 -7.46 -33.63 -4.80
C TYR A 401 -7.15 -34.38 -3.50
N ARG A 402 -8.07 -35.24 -3.07
CA ARG A 402 -7.87 -36.08 -1.88
C ARG A 402 -7.17 -37.35 -2.29
N VAL A 403 -6.02 -37.63 -1.68
CA VAL A 403 -5.08 -38.66 -2.13
C VAL A 403 -5.61 -40.08 -1.85
N ALA A 404 -6.21 -40.32 -0.68
CA ALA A 404 -6.64 -41.67 -0.23
C ALA A 404 -7.69 -42.29 -1.16
N ASP A 405 -8.69 -41.55 -1.55
CA ASP A 405 -9.80 -42.02 -2.41
C ASP A 405 -9.70 -41.50 -3.87
N LYS A 406 -8.59 -40.87 -4.19
CA LYS A 406 -8.27 -40.32 -5.54
C LYS A 406 -9.38 -39.40 -6.07
N LYS A 407 -10.06 -38.67 -5.18
CA LYS A 407 -11.20 -37.83 -5.50
C LYS A 407 -10.77 -36.41 -5.83
N PHE A 408 -11.08 -35.96 -7.05
CA PHE A 408 -11.02 -34.56 -7.42
C PHE A 408 -12.32 -33.86 -7.06
N THR A 409 -12.23 -32.62 -6.57
CA THR A 409 -13.39 -31.74 -6.29
C THR A 409 -13.06 -30.32 -6.74
N GLN A 410 -13.87 -29.79 -7.66
CA GLN A 410 -13.80 -28.37 -8.03
C GLN A 410 -14.60 -27.56 -7.00
N LEU A 411 -13.91 -26.69 -6.25
CA LEU A 411 -14.53 -25.89 -5.18
C LEU A 411 -15.08 -24.57 -5.75
N ALA A 412 -14.32 -23.90 -6.60
CA ALA A 412 -14.71 -22.69 -7.31
C ALA A 412 -15.06 -22.99 -8.78
N ASP A 413 -16.00 -22.23 -9.33
CA ASP A 413 -16.40 -22.29 -10.74
C ASP A 413 -16.75 -20.87 -11.26
N SER A 414 -17.24 -20.74 -12.49
CA SER A 414 -17.59 -19.44 -13.08
C SER A 414 -18.69 -18.68 -12.33
N ASN A 415 -19.54 -19.39 -11.60
CA ASN A 415 -20.63 -18.78 -10.82
C ASN A 415 -20.22 -18.53 -9.37
N LEU A 416 -19.33 -19.35 -8.82
CA LEU A 416 -18.84 -19.26 -7.44
C LEU A 416 -17.33 -19.10 -7.44
N ARG A 417 -16.85 -17.92 -7.82
CA ARG A 417 -15.41 -17.66 -8.00
C ARG A 417 -14.66 -17.50 -6.66
N SER A 418 -15.23 -16.79 -5.70
CA SER A 418 -14.57 -16.49 -4.44
C SER A 418 -14.79 -17.61 -3.43
N VAL A 419 -13.75 -18.41 -3.16
CA VAL A 419 -13.78 -19.51 -2.18
C VAL A 419 -12.63 -19.36 -1.22
N ASN A 420 -12.95 -19.19 0.06
CA ASN A 420 -11.99 -19.05 1.16
C ASN A 420 -11.97 -20.33 1.99
N VAL A 421 -10.91 -21.12 1.86
CA VAL A 421 -10.72 -22.34 2.64
C VAL A 421 -10.48 -21.97 4.09
N ALA A 422 -11.30 -22.51 4.99
CA ALA A 422 -11.18 -22.27 6.44
C ALA A 422 -9.91 -22.90 7.03
N PRO A 423 -9.41 -22.40 8.16
CA PRO A 423 -8.36 -23.10 8.92
C PRO A 423 -8.76 -24.56 9.20
N LYS A 424 -7.79 -25.46 9.24
CA LYS A 424 -7.99 -26.91 9.36
C LYS A 424 -8.66 -27.59 8.16
N GLN A 425 -8.97 -26.83 7.11
CA GLN A 425 -9.42 -27.29 5.78
C GLN A 425 -10.55 -28.33 5.81
N GLN A 426 -11.51 -28.19 6.74
CA GLN A 426 -12.73 -28.99 6.77
C GLN A 426 -13.86 -28.33 6.00
N TYR A 427 -13.89 -27.01 6.03
CA TYR A 427 -14.92 -26.19 5.40
C TYR A 427 -14.26 -25.07 4.55
N ALA A 428 -15.06 -24.53 3.63
CA ALA A 428 -14.75 -23.24 2.98
C ALA A 428 -16.01 -22.37 2.97
N ILE A 429 -15.80 -21.06 3.08
CA ILE A 429 -16.86 -20.06 2.86
C ILE A 429 -16.68 -19.48 1.46
N ALA A 430 -17.74 -19.48 0.67
CA ALA A 430 -17.69 -19.02 -0.69
C ALA A 430 -18.75 -17.95 -0.94
N TYR A 431 -18.44 -17.07 -1.89
CA TYR A 431 -19.26 -15.89 -2.21
C TYR A 431 -19.61 -15.85 -3.67
N ASP A 432 -20.90 -15.66 -3.95
CA ASP A 432 -21.44 -15.42 -5.29
C ASP A 432 -22.03 -14.00 -5.35
N ASN A 433 -21.44 -13.14 -6.17
CA ASN A 433 -21.88 -11.77 -6.41
C ASN A 433 -22.54 -11.58 -7.80
N ASN A 434 -22.67 -12.63 -8.60
CA ASN A 434 -23.07 -12.52 -10.01
C ASN A 434 -24.41 -11.79 -10.22
N ALA A 435 -25.39 -12.02 -9.33
CA ALA A 435 -26.69 -11.37 -9.42
C ALA A 435 -26.65 -9.87 -9.05
N TYR A 436 -25.60 -9.43 -8.35
CA TYR A 436 -25.50 -8.08 -7.76
C TYR A 436 -24.36 -7.25 -8.35
N GLU A 437 -23.50 -7.85 -9.17
CA GLU A 437 -22.24 -7.24 -9.62
C GLU A 437 -22.48 -5.96 -10.45
N LEU A 438 -23.47 -5.95 -11.33
CA LEU A 438 -23.80 -4.77 -12.13
C LEU A 438 -24.21 -3.59 -11.23
N MET A 439 -25.16 -3.82 -10.34
CA MET A 439 -25.63 -2.76 -9.43
C MET A 439 -24.53 -2.28 -8.50
N GLY A 440 -23.68 -3.17 -7.98
CA GLY A 440 -22.51 -2.77 -7.19
C GLY A 440 -21.50 -1.90 -7.98
N ASN A 441 -21.41 -2.06 -9.31
CA ASN A 441 -20.62 -1.17 -10.16
C ASN A 441 -21.30 0.20 -10.38
N LEU A 442 -22.61 0.26 -10.28
CA LEU A 442 -23.41 1.48 -10.50
C LEU A 442 -23.65 2.25 -9.21
N ASP A 443 -24.23 1.62 -8.18
CA ASP A 443 -24.63 2.27 -6.92
C ASP A 443 -23.59 2.15 -5.78
N GLY A 444 -22.53 1.33 -5.98
CA GLY A 444 -21.49 1.12 -4.97
C GLY A 444 -21.89 0.22 -3.81
N GLN A 445 -23.12 -0.32 -3.79
CA GLN A 445 -23.59 -1.21 -2.74
C GLN A 445 -23.34 -2.67 -3.14
N SER A 446 -22.57 -3.37 -2.32
CA SER A 446 -22.18 -4.76 -2.61
C SER A 446 -23.02 -5.75 -1.83
N TYR A 447 -23.61 -6.70 -2.57
CA TYR A 447 -24.34 -7.84 -2.03
C TYR A 447 -23.71 -9.14 -2.55
N ILE A 448 -23.83 -10.20 -1.77
CA ILE A 448 -23.33 -11.54 -2.09
C ILE A 448 -24.29 -12.61 -1.59
N ASP A 449 -24.37 -13.71 -2.31
CA ASP A 449 -24.87 -14.96 -1.74
C ASP A 449 -23.71 -15.69 -1.06
N VAL A 450 -23.94 -16.20 0.13
CA VAL A 450 -22.92 -16.86 0.95
C VAL A 450 -23.17 -18.36 0.99
N TYR A 451 -22.13 -19.12 0.67
CA TYR A 451 -22.17 -20.59 0.69
C TYR A 451 -21.15 -21.16 1.68
N LEU A 452 -21.54 -22.22 2.32
CA LEU A 452 -20.64 -23.13 3.05
C LEU A 452 -20.36 -24.35 2.18
N ILE A 453 -19.08 -24.66 1.99
CA ILE A 453 -18.64 -25.87 1.29
C ILE A 453 -18.04 -26.84 2.31
N ASP A 454 -18.59 -28.04 2.38
CA ASP A 454 -17.95 -29.16 3.08
C ASP A 454 -16.85 -29.74 2.18
N LEU A 455 -15.61 -29.61 2.56
CA LEU A 455 -14.45 -29.97 1.71
C LEU A 455 -14.27 -31.48 1.57
N LYS A 456 -14.83 -32.27 2.49
CA LYS A 456 -14.82 -33.74 2.40
C LYS A 456 -15.80 -34.27 1.34
N THR A 457 -17.01 -33.74 1.32
CA THR A 457 -18.07 -34.17 0.39
C THR A 457 -18.11 -33.38 -0.91
N GLY A 458 -17.71 -32.10 -0.88
CA GLY A 458 -17.86 -31.11 -1.93
C GLY A 458 -19.26 -30.48 -1.97
N ILE A 459 -20.12 -30.78 -1.00
CA ILE A 459 -21.48 -30.23 -0.93
C ILE A 459 -21.42 -28.73 -0.61
N LYS A 460 -22.12 -27.94 -1.45
CA LYS A 460 -22.28 -26.48 -1.30
C LYS A 460 -23.66 -26.20 -0.71
N THR A 461 -23.72 -25.58 0.46
CA THR A 461 -24.98 -25.19 1.13
C THR A 461 -25.07 -23.66 1.15
N LYS A 462 -26.14 -23.07 0.60
CA LYS A 462 -26.39 -21.62 0.71
C LYS A 462 -26.73 -21.27 2.16
N LEU A 463 -25.95 -20.38 2.79
CA LEU A 463 -26.19 -19.87 4.14
C LEU A 463 -27.05 -18.60 4.12
N PHE A 464 -26.74 -17.69 3.19
CA PHE A 464 -27.43 -16.41 3.05
C PHE A 464 -27.63 -16.07 1.58
N GLU A 465 -28.73 -15.43 1.28
CA GLU A 465 -29.05 -14.78 0.01
C GLU A 465 -29.03 -13.27 0.19
N LYS A 466 -28.51 -12.54 -0.79
CA LYS A 466 -28.43 -11.07 -0.81
C LYS A 466 -27.85 -10.50 0.51
N PHE A 467 -26.76 -11.09 0.96
CA PHE A 467 -26.06 -10.62 2.17
C PHE A 467 -25.30 -9.33 1.85
N TYR A 468 -25.51 -8.27 2.65
CA TYR A 468 -24.82 -6.99 2.50
C TYR A 468 -23.35 -7.14 2.89
N SER A 469 -22.44 -6.94 1.94
CA SER A 469 -21.00 -7.13 2.14
C SER A 469 -20.18 -5.84 2.18
N SER A 470 -20.78 -4.69 1.88
CA SER A 470 -20.13 -3.39 2.05
C SER A 470 -19.91 -3.07 3.54
N GLY A 471 -18.88 -2.29 3.85
CA GLY A 471 -18.67 -1.79 5.22
C GLY A 471 -18.25 -2.84 6.24
N GLY A 472 -17.47 -3.87 5.86
CA GLY A 472 -16.85 -4.81 6.82
C GLY A 472 -17.68 -6.04 7.15
N GLY A 473 -18.77 -6.31 6.43
CA GLY A 473 -19.66 -7.47 6.62
C GLY A 473 -19.08 -8.87 6.33
N GLY A 474 -17.76 -9.01 6.27
CA GLY A 474 -17.09 -10.27 5.96
C GLY A 474 -17.17 -11.31 7.08
N PHE A 475 -16.97 -12.59 6.69
CA PHE A 475 -16.89 -13.70 7.64
C PHE A 475 -15.48 -13.83 8.20
N SER A 476 -15.36 -13.88 9.54
CA SER A 476 -14.10 -14.15 10.23
C SER A 476 -14.16 -15.56 10.84
N VAL A 477 -13.34 -16.49 10.30
CA VAL A 477 -13.31 -17.88 10.75
C VAL A 477 -12.34 -18.05 11.92
N SER A 478 -12.75 -18.85 12.91
CA SER A 478 -11.92 -19.18 14.08
C SER A 478 -10.69 -20.01 13.71
N PRO A 479 -9.57 -19.93 14.48
CA PRO A 479 -8.34 -20.67 14.21
C PRO A 479 -8.48 -22.18 14.12
N ASN A 480 -9.46 -22.76 14.81
CA ASN A 480 -9.77 -24.21 14.73
C ASN A 480 -10.72 -24.58 13.57
N GLY A 481 -11.18 -23.60 12.78
CA GLY A 481 -12.06 -23.84 11.63
C GLY A 481 -13.49 -24.23 11.97
N THR A 482 -13.92 -24.12 13.24
CA THR A 482 -15.26 -24.59 13.71
C THR A 482 -16.32 -23.49 13.62
N TRP A 483 -15.93 -22.25 13.88
CA TRP A 483 -16.82 -21.08 13.99
C TRP A 483 -16.49 -20.02 12.98
N ALA A 484 -17.51 -19.26 12.58
CA ALA A 484 -17.30 -17.99 11.88
C ALA A 484 -18.17 -16.90 12.51
N THR A 485 -17.64 -15.66 12.62
CA THR A 485 -18.44 -14.46 12.95
C THR A 485 -18.77 -13.67 11.72
N PHE A 486 -19.91 -12.99 11.73
CA PHE A 486 -20.37 -12.06 10.70
C PHE A 486 -21.27 -10.99 11.33
N ASN A 487 -21.41 -9.84 10.65
CA ASN A 487 -22.39 -8.82 11.02
C ASN A 487 -23.60 -8.92 10.11
N LYS A 488 -24.77 -8.84 10.69
CA LYS A 488 -26.05 -8.79 9.98
C LYS A 488 -27.02 -7.88 10.71
N ASP A 489 -27.63 -6.95 10.01
CA ASP A 489 -28.64 -6.02 10.53
C ASP A 489 -28.17 -5.29 11.80
N GLY A 490 -26.88 -4.87 11.82
CA GLY A 490 -26.28 -4.12 12.92
C GLY A 490 -25.97 -4.92 14.18
N ALA A 491 -26.03 -6.26 14.12
CA ALA A 491 -25.63 -7.14 15.22
C ALA A 491 -24.57 -8.16 14.75
N PHE A 492 -23.69 -8.59 15.66
CA PHE A 492 -22.75 -9.65 15.38
C PHE A 492 -23.32 -11.02 15.75
N TYR A 493 -23.08 -11.96 14.87
CA TYR A 493 -23.46 -13.37 15.01
C TYR A 493 -22.21 -14.25 14.90
N SER A 494 -22.31 -15.42 15.50
CA SER A 494 -21.45 -16.56 15.18
C SER A 494 -22.28 -17.65 14.52
N ILE A 495 -21.63 -18.46 13.70
CA ILE A 495 -22.19 -19.68 13.11
C ILE A 495 -21.21 -20.84 13.36
N ASN A 496 -21.72 -21.97 13.83
CA ASN A 496 -20.97 -23.22 13.87
C ASN A 496 -21.00 -23.85 12.47
N LEU A 497 -19.84 -24.04 11.84
CA LEU A 497 -19.75 -24.45 10.44
C LEU A 497 -20.20 -25.90 10.23
N ALA A 498 -20.10 -26.77 11.26
CA ALA A 498 -20.56 -28.15 11.18
C ALA A 498 -22.09 -28.25 11.29
N THR A 499 -22.67 -27.65 12.33
CA THR A 499 -24.11 -27.73 12.62
C THR A 499 -24.95 -26.68 11.93
N LYS A 500 -24.32 -25.60 11.43
CA LYS A 500 -24.95 -24.38 10.85
C LYS A 500 -25.79 -23.60 11.88
N GLN A 501 -25.69 -23.96 13.17
CA GLN A 501 -26.37 -23.24 14.25
C GLN A 501 -25.78 -21.84 14.41
N GLN A 502 -26.65 -20.82 14.44
CA GLN A 502 -26.28 -19.41 14.60
C GLN A 502 -26.63 -18.92 16.00
N TYR A 503 -25.79 -18.01 16.51
CA TYR A 503 -25.99 -17.36 17.80
C TYR A 503 -25.78 -15.85 17.64
N ASN A 504 -26.72 -15.05 18.13
CA ASN A 504 -26.54 -13.59 18.21
C ASN A 504 -25.64 -13.28 19.41
N LEU A 505 -24.40 -12.86 19.11
CA LEU A 505 -23.37 -12.56 20.13
C LEU A 505 -23.66 -11.28 20.91
N THR A 506 -24.38 -10.33 20.31
CA THR A 506 -24.53 -8.98 20.83
C THR A 506 -25.92 -8.68 21.39
N LYS A 507 -26.84 -9.65 21.41
CA LYS A 507 -28.25 -9.49 21.81
C LYS A 507 -28.46 -8.89 23.23
N ASN A 508 -27.53 -9.17 24.13
CA ASN A 508 -27.61 -8.76 25.54
C ASN A 508 -26.80 -7.47 25.83
N ILE A 509 -26.17 -6.86 24.83
CA ILE A 509 -25.40 -5.63 24.93
C ILE A 509 -26.28 -4.48 24.42
N LYS A 510 -26.50 -3.46 25.27
CA LYS A 510 -27.45 -2.34 24.99
C LYS A 510 -26.82 -1.23 24.14
N THR A 511 -25.88 -1.53 23.25
CA THR A 511 -25.21 -0.55 22.40
C THR A 511 -25.30 -0.96 20.94
N SER A 512 -25.04 -0.02 20.04
CA SER A 512 -25.06 -0.25 18.59
C SER A 512 -23.71 -0.81 18.11
N PHE A 513 -23.76 -1.77 17.21
CA PHE A 513 -22.61 -2.36 16.55
C PHE A 513 -22.46 -1.93 15.08
N VAL A 514 -22.97 -0.74 14.76
CA VAL A 514 -22.69 -0.04 13.51
C VAL A 514 -21.96 1.27 13.79
N ASP A 515 -21.17 1.72 12.82
CA ASP A 515 -20.45 2.99 12.94
C ASP A 515 -21.44 4.17 12.99
N ALA A 516 -21.56 4.76 14.17
CA ALA A 516 -22.48 5.88 14.38
C ALA A 516 -22.00 7.18 13.73
N LEU A 517 -20.68 7.29 13.45
CA LEU A 517 -20.06 8.47 12.85
C LEU A 517 -20.05 8.47 11.32
N ASP A 518 -20.38 7.34 10.70
CA ASP A 518 -20.52 7.27 9.25
C ASP A 518 -21.68 8.14 8.77
N ASP A 519 -21.42 9.05 7.84
CA ASP A 519 -22.41 9.98 7.28
C ASP A 519 -22.68 9.76 5.78
N HIS A 520 -22.21 8.61 5.21
CA HIS A 520 -22.49 8.23 3.85
C HIS A 520 -23.92 7.72 3.65
N ASN A 521 -24.38 7.73 2.41
CA ASN A 521 -25.70 7.21 2.02
C ASN A 521 -25.66 5.69 1.79
N VAL A 522 -25.33 4.94 2.83
CA VAL A 522 -25.24 3.48 2.82
C VAL A 522 -25.86 2.90 4.09
N LEU A 523 -26.10 1.60 4.11
CA LEU A 523 -26.34 0.92 5.38
C LEU A 523 -25.11 1.10 6.26
N LYS A 524 -25.32 1.58 7.49
CA LYS A 524 -24.23 1.88 8.42
C LYS A 524 -23.24 0.72 8.49
N PRO A 525 -21.94 0.96 8.26
CA PRO A 525 -20.93 -0.08 8.37
C PRO A 525 -20.92 -0.74 9.74
N ALA A 526 -20.57 -2.03 9.79
CA ALA A 526 -20.35 -2.70 11.05
C ALA A 526 -19.15 -2.11 11.79
N THR A 527 -19.22 -2.06 13.11
CA THR A 527 -18.08 -1.75 13.96
C THR A 527 -16.98 -2.84 13.85
N SER A 528 -15.84 -2.64 14.49
CA SER A 528 -14.67 -3.51 14.29
C SER A 528 -14.85 -4.90 14.89
N ASN A 529 -14.56 -5.93 14.08
CA ASN A 529 -14.35 -7.31 14.50
C ASN A 529 -12.83 -7.58 14.58
N MET A 530 -12.28 -7.68 15.78
CA MET A 530 -10.84 -7.93 16.00
C MET A 530 -10.45 -9.42 15.87
N GLY A 531 -11.39 -10.26 15.42
CA GLY A 531 -11.16 -11.68 15.20
C GLY A 531 -11.42 -12.56 16.43
N TRP A 532 -10.76 -13.71 16.46
CA TRP A 532 -10.95 -14.77 17.45
C TRP A 532 -9.78 -14.90 18.41
N SER A 533 -10.04 -15.40 19.61
CA SER A 533 -8.98 -15.93 20.47
C SER A 533 -8.30 -17.15 19.81
N SER A 534 -7.03 -17.39 20.11
CA SER A 534 -6.25 -18.48 19.50
C SER A 534 -6.80 -19.87 19.83
N ASP A 535 -7.46 -20.03 20.98
CA ASP A 535 -8.18 -21.23 21.38
C ASP A 535 -9.58 -21.35 20.76
N SER A 536 -9.99 -20.37 19.93
CA SER A 536 -11.27 -20.32 19.23
C SER A 536 -12.53 -20.28 20.12
N LYS A 537 -12.38 -19.99 21.42
CA LYS A 537 -13.51 -19.94 22.34
C LYS A 537 -14.23 -18.61 22.33
N TYR A 538 -13.54 -17.52 22.00
CA TYR A 538 -14.07 -16.16 22.10
C TYR A 538 -13.84 -15.37 20.81
N ALA A 539 -14.85 -14.61 20.41
CA ALA A 539 -14.74 -13.52 19.45
C ALA A 539 -14.39 -12.21 20.16
N LEU A 540 -13.56 -11.37 19.56
CA LEU A 540 -13.22 -10.03 20.02
C LEU A 540 -13.96 -9.00 19.14
N ILE A 541 -14.97 -8.34 19.68
CA ILE A 541 -15.89 -7.48 18.93
C ILE A 541 -15.97 -6.11 19.63
N MET A 542 -15.91 -5.06 18.84
CA MET A 542 -16.14 -3.68 19.33
C MET A 542 -17.56 -3.19 19.02
N ASP A 543 -18.09 -2.36 19.89
CA ASP A 543 -19.09 -1.36 19.53
C ASP A 543 -18.39 -0.03 19.18
N ASN A 544 -19.08 1.10 19.20
CA ASN A 544 -18.45 2.41 18.93
C ASN A 544 -17.47 2.88 20.00
N ASN A 545 -17.45 2.25 21.18
CA ASN A 545 -16.70 2.72 22.34
C ASN A 545 -15.88 1.61 23.03
N ASP A 546 -16.44 0.41 23.12
CA ASP A 546 -15.93 -0.64 23.99
C ASP A 546 -15.59 -1.93 23.25
N LEU A 547 -14.56 -2.63 23.72
CA LEU A 547 -14.13 -3.93 23.25
C LEU A 547 -14.68 -5.04 24.13
N TYR A 548 -15.32 -6.02 23.53
CA TYR A 548 -15.90 -7.17 24.18
C TYR A 548 -15.19 -8.47 23.77
N LYS A 549 -15.04 -9.37 24.75
CA LYS A 549 -14.69 -10.76 24.56
C LYS A 549 -15.98 -11.59 24.78
N ILE A 550 -16.45 -12.24 23.72
CA ILE A 550 -17.75 -12.94 23.71
C ILE A 550 -17.53 -14.41 23.36
N SER A 551 -18.09 -15.34 24.15
CA SER A 551 -18.00 -16.77 23.83
C SER A 551 -18.70 -17.07 22.50
N ALA A 552 -18.21 -18.11 21.79
CA ALA A 552 -18.71 -18.49 20.47
C ALA A 552 -20.23 -18.76 20.43
N ASP A 553 -20.85 -19.17 21.56
CA ASP A 553 -22.28 -19.40 21.73
C ASP A 553 -23.03 -18.18 22.29
N GLY A 554 -22.35 -17.05 22.51
CA GLY A 554 -22.94 -15.81 23.04
C GLY A 554 -23.35 -15.82 24.51
N LYS A 555 -23.07 -16.89 25.29
CA LYS A 555 -23.49 -17.01 26.68
C LYS A 555 -22.65 -16.20 27.66
N SER A 556 -21.36 -16.07 27.38
CA SER A 556 -20.41 -15.32 28.22
C SER A 556 -19.94 -14.06 27.51
N VAL A 557 -20.12 -12.90 28.16
CA VAL A 557 -19.71 -11.60 27.64
C VAL A 557 -18.84 -10.90 28.67
N TYR A 558 -17.65 -10.44 28.26
CA TYR A 558 -16.74 -9.66 29.08
C TYR A 558 -16.37 -8.38 28.37
N MET A 559 -16.61 -7.23 29.00
CA MET A 559 -16.14 -5.93 28.49
C MET A 559 -14.66 -5.77 28.86
N LEU A 560 -13.77 -5.88 27.87
CA LEU A 560 -12.32 -5.79 28.10
C LEU A 560 -11.85 -4.35 28.33
N SER A 561 -12.53 -3.38 27.77
CA SER A 561 -12.21 -1.97 27.90
C SER A 561 -12.62 -1.36 29.24
N ASP A 562 -13.49 -2.02 30.02
CA ASP A 562 -13.91 -1.58 31.37
C ASP A 562 -14.26 -0.09 31.46
N ASN A 563 -15.10 0.38 30.57
CA ASN A 563 -15.53 1.78 30.49
C ASN A 563 -14.40 2.80 30.23
N LEU A 564 -13.30 2.40 29.60
CA LEU A 564 -12.23 3.34 29.19
C LEU A 564 -12.78 4.48 28.33
N ALA A 565 -13.75 4.19 27.46
CA ALA A 565 -14.41 5.18 26.62
C ALA A 565 -15.06 6.32 27.43
N ARG A 566 -15.63 6.04 28.61
CA ARG A 566 -16.17 7.07 29.51
C ARG A 566 -15.09 8.00 30.05
N LYS A 567 -13.83 7.52 30.08
CA LYS A 567 -12.64 8.31 30.40
C LYS A 567 -11.97 8.90 29.17
N LYS A 568 -12.65 8.86 28.02
CA LYS A 568 -12.14 9.30 26.73
C LYS A 568 -10.87 8.56 26.27
N GLN A 569 -10.77 7.28 26.62
CA GLN A 569 -9.65 6.40 26.25
C GLN A 569 -10.20 5.26 25.39
N LEU A 570 -10.61 5.60 24.16
CA LEU A 570 -11.19 4.65 23.21
C LEU A 570 -10.14 3.62 22.76
N VAL A 571 -10.49 2.34 22.84
CA VAL A 571 -9.70 1.27 22.20
C VAL A 571 -9.89 1.38 20.69
N GLN A 572 -8.79 1.52 19.93
CA GLN A 572 -8.86 1.63 18.47
C GLN A 572 -8.55 0.31 17.77
N MET A 573 -7.42 -0.29 18.13
CA MET A 573 -6.92 -1.48 17.43
C MET A 573 -6.04 -2.32 18.33
N ARG A 574 -5.96 -3.62 18.02
CA ARG A 574 -4.96 -4.50 18.61
C ARG A 574 -3.61 -4.30 17.91
N MET A 575 -2.56 -4.06 18.69
CA MET A 575 -1.18 -4.03 18.20
C MET A 575 -0.62 -5.46 18.22
N ARG A 576 -0.51 -6.10 17.06
CA ARG A 576 -0.09 -7.49 16.94
C ARG A 576 1.43 -7.62 17.08
N ILE A 577 1.91 -8.07 18.24
CA ILE A 577 3.33 -8.23 18.55
C ILE A 577 3.84 -9.68 18.41
N TYR A 578 2.96 -10.63 18.16
CA TYR A 578 3.30 -12.05 17.93
C TYR A 578 2.91 -12.42 16.48
N PRO A 579 3.85 -12.35 15.50
CA PRO A 579 3.51 -12.52 14.07
C PRO A 579 3.00 -13.93 13.72
N GLU A 580 3.46 -14.97 14.44
CA GLU A 580 3.05 -16.37 14.24
C GLU A 580 1.66 -16.71 14.82
N GLU A 581 1.03 -15.75 15.50
CA GLU A 581 -0.22 -15.96 16.23
C GLU A 581 -1.41 -16.14 15.29
N LYS A 582 -2.11 -17.27 15.43
CA LYS A 582 -3.36 -17.55 14.70
C LYS A 582 -4.56 -17.23 15.61
N GLY A 583 -4.98 -15.98 15.60
CA GLY A 583 -5.93 -15.43 16.55
C GLY A 583 -5.22 -14.77 17.74
N THR A 584 -5.99 -14.21 18.66
CA THR A 584 -5.46 -13.49 19.84
C THR A 584 -5.16 -14.48 20.96
N ASP A 585 -3.88 -14.67 21.30
CA ASP A 585 -3.49 -15.55 22.41
C ASP A 585 -3.68 -14.85 23.76
N LEU A 586 -4.85 -15.04 24.35
CA LEU A 586 -5.21 -14.44 25.64
C LEU A 586 -4.43 -14.99 26.84
N SER A 587 -3.59 -16.01 26.64
CA SER A 587 -2.62 -16.49 27.64
C SER A 587 -1.33 -15.66 27.68
N LYS A 588 -1.18 -14.71 26.76
CA LYS A 588 -0.05 -13.76 26.66
C LYS A 588 -0.53 -12.33 26.79
N ASP A 589 0.37 -11.44 27.17
CA ASP A 589 0.11 -10.00 27.18
C ASP A 589 -0.24 -9.50 25.76
N GLN A 590 -1.35 -8.78 25.63
CA GLN A 590 -1.81 -8.18 24.37
C GLN A 590 -1.85 -6.66 24.50
N TYR A 591 -1.52 -5.95 23.42
CA TYR A 591 -1.45 -4.50 23.40
C TYR A 591 -2.49 -3.90 22.48
N PHE A 592 -3.01 -2.72 22.87
CA PHE A 592 -4.05 -2.01 22.16
C PHE A 592 -3.69 -0.53 22.04
N GLY A 593 -3.91 0.04 20.85
CA GLY A 593 -3.90 1.49 20.67
C GLY A 593 -5.11 2.11 21.39
N LEU A 594 -4.88 3.21 22.09
CA LEU A 594 -5.89 4.03 22.75
C LEU A 594 -5.89 5.42 22.13
N PHE A 595 -7.06 6.04 22.01
CA PHE A 595 -7.20 7.37 21.43
C PHE A 595 -8.30 8.18 22.13
N ASP A 596 -8.06 9.47 22.36
CA ASP A 596 -9.07 10.43 22.85
C ASP A 596 -9.47 11.37 21.71
N SER A 597 -10.64 11.16 21.12
CA SER A 597 -11.15 11.98 20.02
C SER A 597 -11.40 13.45 20.41
N SER A 598 -11.53 13.76 21.71
CA SER A 598 -11.81 15.12 22.18
C SER A 598 -10.57 16.02 22.23
N ASN A 599 -9.39 15.47 22.50
CA ASN A 599 -8.12 16.20 22.61
C ASN A 599 -7.02 15.61 21.73
N LYS A 600 -7.32 14.52 20.98
CA LYS A 600 -6.42 13.83 20.04
C LYS A 600 -5.19 13.18 20.67
N LYS A 601 -5.23 12.94 21.97
CA LYS A 601 -4.19 12.16 22.63
C LYS A 601 -4.26 10.71 22.21
N ASP A 602 -3.10 10.14 21.99
CA ASP A 602 -2.91 8.75 21.60
C ASP A 602 -2.10 8.04 22.70
N GLY A 603 -2.24 6.73 22.78
CA GLY A 603 -1.57 5.94 23.81
C GLY A 603 -1.64 4.46 23.58
N ILE A 604 -1.09 3.70 24.52
CA ILE A 604 -1.08 2.24 24.50
C ILE A 604 -1.68 1.71 25.81
N GLY A 605 -2.54 0.70 25.68
CA GLY A 605 -3.06 -0.12 26.76
C GLY A 605 -2.57 -1.55 26.66
N ILE A 606 -2.57 -2.25 27.80
CA ILE A 606 -2.21 -3.67 27.91
C ILE A 606 -3.36 -4.49 28.48
N LEU A 607 -3.67 -5.61 27.87
CA LEU A 607 -4.43 -6.70 28.44
C LEU A 607 -3.44 -7.75 28.91
N GLU A 608 -3.21 -7.83 30.21
CA GLU A 608 -2.26 -8.80 30.77
C GLU A 608 -2.78 -10.24 30.63
N ALA A 609 -1.86 -11.17 30.49
CA ALA A 609 -2.13 -12.60 30.32
C ALA A 609 -3.21 -13.12 31.28
N GLY A 610 -4.25 -13.74 30.75
CA GLY A 610 -5.37 -14.32 31.50
C GLY A 610 -6.31 -13.31 32.17
N LYS A 611 -6.10 -11.99 32.00
CA LYS A 611 -6.99 -10.96 32.53
C LYS A 611 -8.11 -10.62 31.56
N ASN A 612 -9.14 -9.95 32.07
CA ASN A 612 -10.30 -9.49 31.29
C ASN A 612 -10.46 -7.96 31.34
N LYS A 613 -9.38 -7.22 31.54
CA LYS A 613 -9.42 -5.77 31.67
C LYS A 613 -8.18 -5.15 31.04
N ILE A 614 -8.38 -4.28 30.03
CA ILE A 614 -7.32 -3.48 29.46
C ILE A 614 -6.96 -2.36 30.44
N ARG A 615 -5.68 -2.21 30.72
CA ARG A 615 -5.12 -1.15 31.55
C ARG A 615 -4.34 -0.18 30.67
N PRO A 616 -4.65 1.12 30.69
CA PRO A 616 -3.81 2.11 30.03
C PRO A 616 -2.38 2.10 30.60
N LEU A 617 -1.39 2.16 29.72
CA LEU A 617 0.00 2.33 30.09
C LEU A 617 0.35 3.82 30.12
N PHE A 618 -0.04 4.54 29.09
CA PHE A 618 0.12 5.99 28.95
C PHE A 618 -0.81 6.54 27.86
N MET A 619 -1.08 7.85 27.93
CA MET A 619 -1.71 8.66 26.87
C MET A 619 -1.13 10.07 26.93
N ASP A 620 -0.68 10.60 25.78
CA ASP A 620 -0.10 11.93 25.69
C ASP A 620 -0.31 12.57 24.30
N ASP A 621 0.28 13.74 24.06
CA ASP A 621 0.18 14.49 22.81
C ASP A 621 1.19 13.97 21.75
N ASN A 622 1.29 12.66 21.61
CA ASN A 622 2.05 11.98 20.58
C ASN A 622 1.17 10.97 19.84
N MET A 623 1.67 10.44 18.76
CA MET A 623 1.09 9.31 18.03
C MET A 623 2.02 8.11 18.16
N TYR A 624 1.45 6.94 18.46
CA TYR A 624 2.17 5.69 18.67
C TYR A 624 1.76 4.65 17.63
N ASN A 625 2.75 4.00 17.02
CA ASN A 625 2.48 2.92 16.07
C ASN A 625 3.63 1.92 16.00
N SER A 626 3.47 0.90 15.17
CA SER A 626 4.51 -0.09 14.86
C SER A 626 5.14 -0.76 16.08
N LEU A 627 4.34 -1.09 17.10
CA LEU A 627 4.82 -1.86 18.24
C LEU A 627 5.20 -3.28 17.79
N VAL A 628 6.47 -3.64 18.02
CA VAL A 628 7.06 -4.93 17.67
C VAL A 628 7.77 -5.50 18.89
N LYS A 629 7.70 -6.81 19.08
CA LYS A 629 8.47 -7.55 20.10
C LYS A 629 9.46 -8.48 19.41
N ALA A 630 10.66 -8.57 19.93
CA ALA A 630 11.66 -9.57 19.50
C ALA A 630 11.09 -10.99 19.69
N THR A 631 11.30 -11.86 18.68
CA THR A 631 10.71 -13.23 18.71
C THR A 631 11.31 -14.10 19.81
N ASP A 632 12.62 -13.94 20.05
CA ASP A 632 13.40 -14.76 20.98
C ASP A 632 14.01 -13.92 22.12
N GLY A 633 13.47 -12.71 22.33
CA GLY A 633 13.93 -11.79 23.36
C GLY A 633 12.79 -11.00 24.02
N ASN A 634 13.10 -10.34 25.12
CA ASN A 634 12.15 -9.46 25.80
C ASN A 634 12.44 -7.99 25.49
N VAL A 635 12.64 -7.70 24.21
CA VAL A 635 12.86 -6.34 23.70
C VAL A 635 11.66 -5.91 22.87
N PHE A 636 11.13 -4.74 23.16
CA PHE A 636 10.06 -4.10 22.42
C PHE A 636 10.60 -2.89 21.68
N SER A 637 10.09 -2.64 20.47
CA SER A 637 10.27 -1.38 19.77
C SER A 637 8.93 -0.81 19.37
N PHE A 638 8.83 0.52 19.42
CA PHE A 638 7.64 1.24 18.95
C PHE A 638 8.05 2.57 18.33
N VAL A 639 7.20 3.12 17.47
CA VAL A 639 7.42 4.43 16.87
C VAL A 639 6.61 5.46 17.62
N LYS A 640 7.25 6.59 17.97
CA LYS A 640 6.64 7.75 18.62
C LYS A 640 6.92 9.00 17.80
N GLN A 641 5.89 9.80 17.55
CA GLN A 641 5.98 11.07 16.83
C GLN A 641 5.00 12.09 17.40
N ASN A 642 5.17 13.35 17.02
CA ASN A 642 4.11 14.36 17.10
C ASN A 642 4.28 15.39 15.97
N SER A 643 3.41 16.40 15.91
CA SER A 643 3.45 17.40 14.84
C SER A 643 4.77 18.17 14.72
N LEU A 644 5.60 18.18 15.77
CA LEU A 644 6.89 18.88 15.85
C LEU A 644 8.10 17.93 15.80
N LYS A 645 7.92 16.67 16.13
CA LYS A 645 8.99 15.66 16.23
C LYS A 645 8.71 14.52 15.27
N SER A 646 9.66 14.27 14.39
CA SER A 646 9.58 13.17 13.42
C SER A 646 9.34 11.81 14.08
N PRO A 647 8.80 10.83 13.31
CA PRO A 647 8.68 9.46 13.78
C PRO A 647 10.05 8.90 14.18
N GLU A 648 10.21 8.58 15.47
CA GLU A 648 11.44 8.01 16.02
C GLU A 648 11.17 6.64 16.62
N VAL A 649 12.12 5.72 16.48
CA VAL A 649 12.05 4.38 17.07
C VAL A 649 12.56 4.44 18.51
N TYR A 650 11.75 3.91 19.41
CA TYR A 650 12.07 3.71 20.81
C TYR A 650 12.18 2.22 21.11
N VAL A 651 13.08 1.84 21.99
CA VAL A 651 13.25 0.46 22.46
C VAL A 651 13.21 0.39 23.98
N THR A 652 12.66 -0.72 24.51
CA THR A 652 12.56 -1.01 25.92
C THR A 652 12.58 -2.51 26.14
N THR A 653 12.92 -2.93 27.37
CA THR A 653 12.81 -4.31 27.83
C THR A 653 11.64 -4.53 28.80
N THR A 654 10.92 -3.48 29.15
CA THR A 654 9.77 -3.53 30.06
C THR A 654 8.45 -3.62 29.30
N LYS A 655 7.55 -4.44 29.79
CA LYS A 655 6.21 -4.59 29.20
C LYS A 655 5.29 -3.36 29.33
N THR A 656 5.68 -2.42 30.19
CA THR A 656 4.94 -1.15 30.37
C THR A 656 5.29 -0.10 29.32
N LEU A 657 6.37 -0.30 28.57
CA LEU A 657 6.85 0.58 27.48
C LEU A 657 7.23 2.02 27.92
N THR A 658 7.09 2.36 29.23
CA THR A 658 7.21 3.73 29.74
C THR A 658 8.65 4.25 29.80
N ASP A 659 9.63 3.36 29.82
CA ASP A 659 11.06 3.64 29.89
C ASP A 659 11.76 3.54 28.53
N GLY A 660 11.00 3.66 27.45
CA GLY A 660 11.51 3.57 26.10
C GLY A 660 12.62 4.57 25.78
N LYS A 661 13.75 4.06 25.29
CA LYS A 661 14.92 4.87 24.87
C LYS A 661 14.87 5.08 23.36
N LYS A 662 15.00 6.34 22.94
CA LYS A 662 15.11 6.70 21.51
C LYS A 662 16.42 6.16 20.91
N ILE A 663 16.33 5.43 19.81
CA ILE A 663 17.49 4.86 19.12
C ILE A 663 17.72 5.40 17.71
N THR A 664 16.82 6.21 17.17
CA THR A 664 16.95 6.78 15.83
C THR A 664 17.11 8.30 15.86
N SER A 665 17.57 8.87 14.76
CA SER A 665 17.52 10.28 14.43
C SER A 665 17.00 10.36 13.01
N ASN A 666 15.68 10.44 12.86
CA ASN A 666 15.03 10.31 11.56
C ASN A 666 15.24 11.55 10.67
N THR A 667 15.18 12.74 11.25
CA THR A 667 15.33 13.99 10.53
C THR A 667 16.42 14.86 11.17
N PRO A 668 17.70 14.46 11.03
CA PRO A 668 18.82 15.14 11.73
C PRO A 668 18.99 16.60 11.31
N ASP A 669 18.48 16.96 10.14
CA ASP A 669 18.62 18.31 9.58
C ASP A 669 17.51 19.28 10.04
N GLN A 670 16.46 18.81 10.70
CA GLN A 670 15.31 19.62 11.09
C GLN A 670 15.72 20.86 11.89
N ASP A 671 16.66 20.70 12.81
CA ASP A 671 17.10 21.79 13.70
C ASP A 671 17.85 22.92 12.97
N LYS A 672 18.24 22.72 11.72
CA LYS A 672 18.88 23.76 10.88
C LYS A 672 17.87 24.77 10.35
N TYR A 673 16.58 24.43 10.32
CA TYR A 673 15.51 25.19 9.69
C TYR A 673 14.51 25.73 10.71
N ALA A 674 13.83 26.78 10.31
CA ALA A 674 12.66 27.28 11.00
C ALA A 674 11.55 26.19 10.93
N TRP A 675 10.95 25.86 12.07
CA TRP A 675 9.93 24.81 12.16
C TRP A 675 8.66 25.37 12.80
N SER A 676 7.52 24.72 12.55
CA SER A 676 6.24 25.10 13.20
C SER A 676 6.41 25.30 14.71
N SER A 677 5.84 26.34 15.27
CA SER A 677 5.88 26.64 16.71
C SER A 677 4.85 25.82 17.52
N GLY A 678 4.10 24.91 16.88
CA GLY A 678 3.13 24.05 17.53
C GLY A 678 1.83 23.91 16.76
N VAL A 679 0.85 23.31 17.42
CA VAL A 679 -0.51 23.16 16.93
C VAL A 679 -1.52 23.46 18.02
N LYS A 680 -2.63 24.08 17.67
CA LYS A 680 -3.80 24.27 18.55
C LYS A 680 -4.97 23.50 17.98
N LEU A 681 -5.66 22.76 18.84
CA LEU A 681 -6.95 22.18 18.54
C LEU A 681 -8.03 23.21 18.95
N ILE A 682 -8.77 23.72 17.99
CA ILE A 682 -9.85 24.67 18.21
C ILE A 682 -11.19 24.01 18.00
N SER A 683 -12.18 24.36 18.80
CA SER A 683 -13.56 23.90 18.64
C SER A 683 -14.38 25.01 17.97
N TYR A 684 -15.33 24.59 17.12
CA TYR A 684 -16.27 25.51 16.50
C TYR A 684 -17.65 24.86 16.34
N VAL A 685 -18.67 25.68 16.13
CA VAL A 685 -20.02 25.19 15.84
C VAL A 685 -20.32 25.48 14.37
N SER A 686 -20.65 24.44 13.62
CA SER A 686 -21.09 24.59 12.23
C SER A 686 -22.42 25.33 12.15
N THR A 687 -22.76 25.93 11.01
CA THR A 687 -24.09 26.56 10.84
C THR A 687 -25.22 25.54 10.89
N ASN A 688 -24.90 24.24 10.83
CA ASN A 688 -25.87 23.16 11.06
C ASN A 688 -26.07 22.78 12.52
N GLY A 689 -25.32 23.42 13.45
CA GLY A 689 -25.41 23.16 14.89
C GLY A 689 -24.48 22.06 15.40
N ASP A 690 -23.64 21.47 14.52
CA ASP A 690 -22.67 20.43 14.93
C ASP A 690 -21.44 21.05 15.59
N THR A 691 -21.04 20.51 16.75
CA THR A 691 -19.77 20.87 17.41
C THR A 691 -18.64 20.05 16.76
N LEU A 692 -17.71 20.76 16.13
CA LEU A 692 -16.59 20.18 15.36
C LEU A 692 -15.27 20.78 15.82
N GLN A 693 -14.18 20.24 15.30
CA GLN A 693 -12.81 20.65 15.62
C GLN A 693 -12.03 21.03 14.39
N ALA A 694 -10.99 21.84 14.58
CA ALA A 694 -10.01 22.17 13.55
C ALA A 694 -8.61 22.20 14.16
N SER A 695 -7.64 21.69 13.41
CA SER A 695 -6.23 21.80 13.76
C SER A 695 -5.66 23.07 13.18
N LEU A 696 -5.13 23.96 14.04
CA LEU A 696 -4.43 25.19 13.64
C LEU A 696 -2.94 25.06 13.93
N TYR A 697 -2.16 24.75 12.89
CA TYR A 697 -0.72 24.65 12.95
C TYR A 697 -0.09 26.03 12.87
N LEU A 698 0.78 26.35 13.83
CA LEU A 698 1.37 27.68 13.98
C LEU A 698 2.56 27.86 13.04
N PRO A 699 2.80 29.07 12.51
CA PRO A 699 4.00 29.37 11.74
C PRO A 699 5.26 29.27 12.60
N SER A 700 6.40 29.14 11.96
CA SER A 700 7.72 29.05 12.63
C SER A 700 8.11 30.31 13.40
N ASN A 701 7.61 31.46 12.96
CA ASN A 701 7.86 32.78 13.57
C ASN A 701 6.64 33.25 14.42
N TYR A 702 5.89 32.32 14.99
CA TYR A 702 4.74 32.69 15.81
C TYR A 702 5.15 33.50 17.06
N GLU A 703 4.48 34.62 17.22
CA GLU A 703 4.57 35.49 18.39
C GLU A 703 3.14 35.77 18.90
N PRO A 704 2.89 35.68 20.21
CA PRO A 704 1.58 36.03 20.76
C PRO A 704 1.16 37.46 20.38
N GLY A 705 -0.10 37.63 19.98
CA GLY A 705 -0.66 38.92 19.59
C GLY A 705 -0.40 39.30 18.12
N LYS A 706 0.31 38.53 17.35
CA LYS A 706 0.47 38.71 15.90
C LYS A 706 -0.43 37.78 15.12
N SER A 707 -1.00 38.26 14.00
CA SER A 707 -1.77 37.49 13.04
C SER A 707 -0.96 37.16 11.80
N TYR A 708 -1.28 36.01 11.17
CA TYR A 708 -0.47 35.41 10.10
C TYR A 708 -1.30 35.07 8.86
N PRO A 709 -0.72 35.14 7.65
CA PRO A 709 -1.33 34.59 6.46
C PRO A 709 -1.57 33.09 6.67
N THR A 710 -2.77 32.63 6.29
CA THR A 710 -3.22 31.28 6.63
C THR A 710 -3.74 30.55 5.40
N ILE A 711 -3.34 29.27 5.25
CA ILE A 711 -3.89 28.37 4.25
C ILE A 711 -4.84 27.40 4.96
N THR A 712 -6.10 27.38 4.55
CA THR A 712 -7.09 26.42 4.97
C THR A 712 -7.03 25.22 4.03
N TYR A 713 -6.49 24.10 4.51
CA TYR A 713 -6.49 22.84 3.76
C TYR A 713 -7.71 22.01 4.16
N ILE A 714 -8.48 21.55 3.16
CA ILE A 714 -9.73 20.83 3.39
C ILE A 714 -9.80 19.50 2.66
N TYR A 715 -10.49 18.53 3.30
CA TYR A 715 -10.91 17.27 2.70
C TYR A 715 -12.19 16.75 3.36
N GLU A 716 -12.10 15.98 4.44
CA GLU A 716 -13.23 15.49 5.24
C GLU A 716 -12.96 15.71 6.74
N ARG A 717 -12.56 14.66 7.49
CA ARG A 717 -12.11 14.77 8.89
C ARG A 717 -10.59 14.70 8.93
N LEU A 718 -9.96 15.71 9.48
CA LEU A 718 -8.51 15.88 9.43
C LEU A 718 -7.88 16.02 10.82
N THR A 719 -8.69 16.26 11.85
CA THR A 719 -8.16 16.57 13.21
C THR A 719 -7.62 15.34 13.93
N ASP A 720 -8.01 14.12 13.54
CA ASP A 720 -7.47 12.90 14.15
C ASP A 720 -5.96 12.74 13.92
N ASP A 721 -5.44 13.39 12.86
CA ASP A 721 -4.01 13.47 12.55
C ASP A 721 -3.30 14.68 13.20
N LEU A 722 -3.86 15.29 14.25
CA LEU A 722 -3.29 16.46 14.94
C LEU A 722 -1.81 16.25 15.31
N ASN A 723 -1.48 15.06 15.81
CA ASN A 723 -0.15 14.68 16.27
C ASN A 723 0.70 14.00 15.20
N ALA A 724 0.22 13.87 13.96
CA ALA A 724 1.03 13.31 12.87
C ALA A 724 2.10 14.31 12.43
N TYR A 725 3.34 13.83 12.26
CA TYR A 725 4.43 14.60 11.68
C TYR A 725 4.27 14.74 10.17
N ALA A 726 4.41 15.94 9.64
CA ALA A 726 4.43 16.16 8.19
C ALA A 726 5.88 16.18 7.68
N MET A 727 6.33 15.06 7.13
CA MET A 727 7.66 14.97 6.51
C MET A 727 7.76 15.93 5.32
N PRO A 728 8.81 16.78 5.21
CA PRO A 728 9.07 17.55 4.00
C PRO A 728 9.13 16.64 2.78
N ALA A 729 8.28 16.90 1.79
CA ALA A 729 8.11 16.06 0.61
C ALA A 729 7.51 16.85 -0.55
N PHE A 730 7.60 16.28 -1.77
CA PHE A 730 6.86 16.74 -2.95
C PHE A 730 5.61 15.89 -3.14
N PRO A 731 4.47 16.22 -2.55
CA PRO A 731 3.25 15.43 -2.70
C PRO A 731 2.61 15.61 -4.08
N GLY A 732 1.85 14.60 -4.53
CA GLY A 732 1.18 14.61 -5.83
C GLY A 732 0.09 15.68 -5.97
N GLY A 733 -0.48 16.13 -4.86
CA GLY A 733 -1.42 17.27 -4.81
C GLY A 733 -0.77 18.62 -4.52
N GLY A 734 0.56 18.68 -4.40
CA GLY A 734 1.33 19.91 -4.26
C GLY A 734 1.44 20.49 -2.84
N PHE A 735 0.58 20.12 -1.89
CA PHE A 735 0.56 20.71 -0.54
C PHE A 735 1.35 19.89 0.48
N ASN A 736 2.29 20.54 1.17
CA ASN A 736 2.99 19.98 2.32
C ASN A 736 2.99 20.95 3.49
N ARG A 737 2.31 20.62 4.57
CA ARG A 737 2.09 21.47 5.75
C ARG A 737 3.38 22.05 6.33
N SER A 738 4.43 21.25 6.46
CA SER A 738 5.70 21.69 7.05
C SER A 738 6.41 22.75 6.19
N MET A 739 6.28 22.67 4.87
CA MET A 739 6.83 23.69 3.96
C MET A 739 6.20 25.06 4.20
N TYR A 740 4.88 25.11 4.39
CA TYR A 740 4.16 26.36 4.60
C TYR A 740 4.38 26.92 6.00
N THR A 741 4.31 26.07 7.04
CA THR A 741 4.55 26.55 8.40
C THR A 741 5.99 27.02 8.63
N SER A 742 6.97 26.36 8.03
CA SER A 742 8.37 26.77 8.03
C SER A 742 8.57 28.17 7.40
N ASN A 743 7.77 28.48 6.42
CA ASN A 743 7.80 29.75 5.68
C ASN A 743 6.82 30.80 6.22
N GLY A 744 6.38 30.71 7.48
CA GLY A 744 5.63 31.76 8.16
C GLY A 744 4.13 31.81 7.82
N TYR A 745 3.56 30.72 7.30
CA TYR A 745 2.12 30.54 7.19
C TYR A 745 1.55 29.81 8.41
N ALA A 746 0.38 30.17 8.87
CA ALA A 746 -0.44 29.25 9.64
C ALA A 746 -1.19 28.28 8.69
N VAL A 747 -1.50 27.08 9.16
CA VAL A 747 -2.29 26.09 8.39
C VAL A 747 -3.46 25.64 9.22
N LEU A 748 -4.67 25.88 8.69
CA LEU A 748 -5.92 25.48 9.30
C LEU A 748 -6.46 24.21 8.60
N MET A 749 -6.82 23.18 9.37
CA MET A 749 -7.37 21.92 8.87
C MET A 749 -8.64 21.57 9.64
N PRO A 750 -9.82 22.01 9.16
CA PRO A 750 -11.09 21.78 9.85
C PRO A 750 -11.68 20.41 9.52
N ASP A 751 -12.43 19.83 10.46
CA ASP A 751 -13.31 18.69 10.20
C ASP A 751 -14.57 19.15 9.48
N ILE A 752 -15.07 18.31 8.57
CA ILE A 752 -16.32 18.55 7.85
C ILE A 752 -17.26 17.37 8.13
N LYS A 753 -18.52 17.69 8.48
CA LYS A 753 -19.61 16.73 8.62
C LYS A 753 -20.65 17.01 7.55
N TYR A 754 -21.17 15.97 6.93
CA TYR A 754 -22.03 16.10 5.78
C TYR A 754 -23.49 15.78 6.10
N LYS A 755 -24.37 16.46 5.38
CA LYS A 755 -25.78 16.11 5.22
C LYS A 755 -26.02 15.46 3.87
N LEU A 756 -26.87 14.45 3.83
CA LEU A 756 -27.28 13.82 2.59
C LEU A 756 -27.87 14.86 1.63
N ASN A 757 -27.61 14.72 0.36
CA ASN A 757 -28.04 15.57 -0.75
C ASN A 757 -27.52 17.02 -0.70
N ASP A 758 -26.56 17.31 0.19
CA ASP A 758 -26.03 18.68 0.31
C ASP A 758 -24.54 18.75 0.66
N PRO A 759 -23.65 18.02 -0.04
CA PRO A 759 -22.23 17.97 0.29
C PRO A 759 -21.52 19.32 0.17
N GLY A 760 -21.86 20.12 -0.84
CA GLY A 760 -21.24 21.44 -1.04
C GLY A 760 -21.61 22.43 0.07
N MET A 761 -22.91 22.54 0.40
CA MET A 761 -23.35 23.41 1.48
C MET A 761 -22.93 22.89 2.85
N SER A 762 -22.75 21.57 3.03
CA SER A 762 -22.17 21.01 4.25
C SER A 762 -20.73 21.48 4.45
N ALA A 763 -19.92 21.52 3.38
CA ALA A 763 -18.58 22.08 3.45
C ALA A 763 -18.60 23.58 3.82
N VAL A 764 -19.51 24.36 3.22
CA VAL A 764 -19.69 25.79 3.57
C VAL A 764 -20.08 25.94 5.05
N ALA A 765 -21.03 25.14 5.51
CA ALA A 765 -21.55 25.18 6.87
C ALA A 765 -20.49 24.84 7.94
N CYS A 766 -19.46 24.10 7.58
CA CYS A 766 -18.37 23.73 8.47
C CYS A 766 -17.14 24.65 8.32
N VAL A 767 -16.67 24.86 7.10
CA VAL A 767 -15.39 25.55 6.84
C VAL A 767 -15.46 27.04 7.14
N VAL A 768 -16.56 27.72 6.80
CA VAL A 768 -16.70 29.16 7.09
C VAL A 768 -16.68 29.46 8.60
N PRO A 769 -17.46 28.77 9.46
CA PRO A 769 -17.34 28.93 10.90
C PRO A 769 -15.96 28.54 11.46
N ALA A 770 -15.32 27.51 10.93
CA ALA A 770 -13.98 27.12 11.35
C ALA A 770 -12.94 28.23 11.09
N VAL A 771 -12.98 28.86 9.91
CA VAL A 771 -12.12 30.03 9.59
C VAL A 771 -12.40 31.18 10.53
N LYS A 772 -13.66 31.51 10.80
CA LYS A 772 -14.05 32.56 11.75
C LYS A 772 -13.55 32.25 13.16
N ALA A 773 -13.68 31.00 13.62
CA ALA A 773 -13.17 30.58 14.93
C ALA A 773 -11.64 30.71 14.99
N ALA A 774 -10.94 30.36 13.91
CA ALA A 774 -9.49 30.53 13.82
C ALA A 774 -9.07 32.01 13.83
N VAL A 775 -9.78 32.90 13.12
CA VAL A 775 -9.61 34.37 13.18
C VAL A 775 -9.82 34.90 14.58
N ALA A 776 -10.87 34.43 15.29
CA ALA A 776 -11.16 34.84 16.67
C ALA A 776 -10.04 34.48 17.66
N THR A 777 -9.12 33.55 17.34
CA THR A 777 -7.94 33.29 18.17
C THR A 777 -6.90 34.43 18.11
N GLY A 778 -7.04 35.41 17.19
CA GLY A 778 -6.05 36.46 16.92
C GLY A 778 -4.81 35.99 16.13
N ILE A 779 -4.73 34.69 15.79
CA ILE A 779 -3.58 34.10 15.07
C ILE A 779 -3.72 34.23 13.56
N VAL A 780 -4.93 34.14 13.04
CA VAL A 780 -5.24 34.18 11.61
C VAL A 780 -5.56 35.61 11.18
N ASP A 781 -4.85 36.11 10.17
CA ASP A 781 -5.17 37.38 9.54
C ASP A 781 -6.36 37.21 8.59
N GLU A 782 -7.52 37.75 8.96
CA GLU A 782 -8.76 37.64 8.20
C GLU A 782 -8.63 38.07 6.73
N LYS A 783 -7.73 39.04 6.43
CA LYS A 783 -7.52 39.55 5.08
C LYS A 783 -6.58 38.68 4.24
N ARG A 784 -5.90 37.72 4.86
CA ARG A 784 -4.89 36.86 4.23
C ARG A 784 -5.15 35.39 4.46
N VAL A 785 -6.38 34.94 4.19
CA VAL A 785 -6.79 33.54 4.24
C VAL A 785 -6.95 32.99 2.83
N ALA A 786 -6.27 31.87 2.55
CA ALA A 786 -6.48 31.10 1.33
C ALA A 786 -7.13 29.74 1.64
N ILE A 787 -7.65 29.10 0.59
CA ILE A 787 -8.20 27.76 0.66
C ILE A 787 -7.53 26.83 -0.36
N HIS A 788 -7.28 25.60 0.04
CA HIS A 788 -6.73 24.57 -0.84
C HIS A 788 -7.33 23.20 -0.53
N GLY A 789 -7.57 22.42 -1.59
CA GLY A 789 -7.92 21.00 -1.51
C GLY A 789 -7.66 20.29 -2.85
N HIS A 790 -7.50 18.98 -2.79
CA HIS A 790 -7.30 18.12 -3.96
C HIS A 790 -8.43 17.08 -4.03
N SER A 791 -8.84 16.66 -5.25
CA SER A 791 -9.90 15.68 -5.44
C SER A 791 -11.24 16.15 -4.85
N TRP A 792 -11.81 15.45 -3.88
CA TRP A 792 -12.98 15.89 -3.15
C TRP A 792 -12.79 17.26 -2.47
N GLY A 793 -11.59 17.49 -1.90
CA GLY A 793 -11.20 18.79 -1.38
C GLY A 793 -11.09 19.87 -2.49
N GLY A 794 -10.73 19.50 -3.71
CA GLY A 794 -10.74 20.36 -4.90
C GLY A 794 -12.16 20.76 -5.30
N TYR A 795 -13.10 19.81 -5.27
CA TYR A 795 -14.52 20.06 -5.42
C TYR A 795 -15.02 21.09 -4.39
N GLN A 796 -14.77 20.80 -3.12
CA GLN A 796 -15.18 21.68 -2.02
C GLN A 796 -14.59 23.09 -2.15
N THR A 797 -13.30 23.19 -2.49
CA THR A 797 -12.62 24.48 -2.74
C THR A 797 -13.31 25.24 -3.87
N SER A 798 -13.57 24.57 -5.00
CA SER A 798 -14.26 25.16 -6.15
C SER A 798 -15.69 25.60 -5.83
N PHE A 799 -16.38 24.85 -4.96
CA PHE A 799 -17.74 25.17 -4.50
C PHE A 799 -17.75 26.34 -3.51
N LEU A 800 -16.88 26.31 -2.49
CA LEU A 800 -16.80 27.33 -1.45
C LEU A 800 -16.59 28.74 -2.02
N ILE A 801 -15.71 28.90 -3.00
CA ILE A 801 -15.47 30.21 -3.63
C ILE A 801 -16.65 30.73 -4.47
N THR A 802 -17.66 29.89 -4.73
CA THR A 802 -18.93 30.33 -5.31
C THR A 802 -19.95 30.78 -4.25
N GLN A 803 -19.72 30.47 -2.96
CA GLN A 803 -20.68 30.73 -1.88
C GLN A 803 -20.20 31.80 -0.89
N THR A 804 -18.88 32.07 -0.85
CA THR A 804 -18.30 33.04 0.08
C THR A 804 -17.09 33.73 -0.51
N ASN A 805 -16.81 34.97 -0.07
CA ASN A 805 -15.66 35.78 -0.49
C ASN A 805 -14.63 35.97 0.65
N ILE A 806 -14.66 35.12 1.68
CA ILE A 806 -13.71 35.22 2.81
C ILE A 806 -12.28 34.81 2.43
N PHE A 807 -12.11 34.12 1.31
CA PHE A 807 -10.79 33.68 0.84
C PHE A 807 -10.20 34.66 -0.15
N LYS A 808 -8.97 35.10 0.11
CA LYS A 808 -8.21 35.95 -0.79
C LYS A 808 -7.66 35.20 -2.01
N ALA A 809 -7.43 33.88 -1.86
CA ALA A 809 -6.91 33.01 -2.91
C ALA A 809 -7.43 31.59 -2.75
N ALA A 810 -7.51 30.85 -3.84
CA ALA A 810 -7.89 29.44 -3.86
C ALA A 810 -6.98 28.60 -4.76
N ALA A 811 -6.68 27.37 -4.36
CA ALA A 811 -6.00 26.38 -5.18
C ALA A 811 -6.80 25.07 -5.17
N ALA A 812 -7.31 24.64 -6.32
CA ALA A 812 -8.11 23.43 -6.45
C ALA A 812 -7.37 22.41 -7.33
N GLY A 813 -7.08 21.22 -6.78
CA GLY A 813 -6.48 20.12 -7.54
C GLY A 813 -7.54 19.10 -7.96
N ALA A 814 -7.55 18.74 -9.24
CA ALA A 814 -8.44 17.72 -9.81
C ALA A 814 -9.90 17.82 -9.32
N PRO A 815 -10.53 19.00 -9.40
CA PRO A 815 -11.87 19.18 -8.85
C PRO A 815 -12.95 18.57 -9.73
N LEU A 816 -13.93 17.94 -9.08
CA LEU A 816 -15.26 17.71 -9.62
C LEU A 816 -16.00 19.07 -9.66
N THR A 817 -16.56 19.49 -10.78
CA THR A 817 -17.17 20.82 -10.90
C THR A 817 -18.62 20.79 -11.42
N ASN A 818 -19.01 19.71 -12.08
CA ASN A 818 -20.35 19.48 -12.60
C ASN A 818 -20.83 18.08 -12.24
N MET A 819 -21.65 17.98 -11.19
CA MET A 819 -22.10 16.70 -10.68
C MET A 819 -23.00 15.97 -11.68
N ILE A 820 -23.73 16.68 -12.54
CA ILE A 820 -24.64 16.09 -13.52
C ILE A 820 -23.84 15.40 -14.62
N SER A 821 -22.88 16.10 -15.23
CA SER A 821 -22.07 15.53 -16.31
C SER A 821 -21.12 14.43 -15.81
N MET A 822 -20.62 14.56 -14.56
CA MET A 822 -19.69 13.61 -13.99
C MET A 822 -20.35 12.31 -13.52
N TYR A 823 -21.60 12.36 -13.09
CA TYR A 823 -22.32 11.24 -12.43
C TYR A 823 -22.28 9.93 -13.21
N SER A 824 -22.57 9.98 -14.51
CA SER A 824 -22.60 8.78 -15.36
C SER A 824 -21.29 8.47 -16.08
N LEU A 825 -20.21 9.20 -15.78
CA LEU A 825 -18.88 8.91 -16.34
C LEU A 825 -18.21 7.75 -15.60
N ILE A 826 -17.20 7.19 -16.25
CA ILE A 826 -16.40 6.08 -15.72
C ILE A 826 -15.31 6.59 -14.78
N TYR A 827 -15.22 5.95 -13.63
CA TYR A 827 -14.06 6.03 -12.75
C TYR A 827 -12.99 5.05 -13.27
N TRP A 828 -12.18 5.49 -14.23
CA TRP A 828 -11.24 4.62 -14.98
C TRP A 828 -10.21 3.91 -14.12
N ASN A 829 -9.85 4.45 -12.97
CA ASN A 829 -8.91 3.79 -12.07
C ASN A 829 -9.45 2.45 -11.51
N SER A 830 -10.75 2.24 -11.48
CA SER A 830 -11.40 0.99 -11.05
C SER A 830 -12.23 0.33 -12.14
N GLY A 831 -12.70 1.12 -13.13
CA GLY A 831 -13.64 0.69 -14.16
C GLY A 831 -15.11 0.73 -13.75
N GLY A 832 -15.45 1.14 -12.51
CA GLY A 832 -16.82 1.42 -12.07
C GLY A 832 -17.32 2.78 -12.58
N THR A 833 -18.54 3.16 -12.25
CA THR A 833 -19.07 4.50 -12.54
C THR A 833 -18.87 5.46 -11.38
N ASN A 834 -18.93 6.76 -11.66
CA ASN A 834 -19.00 7.75 -10.61
C ASN A 834 -20.32 7.76 -9.85
N GLN A 835 -21.38 7.12 -10.37
CA GLN A 835 -22.63 6.92 -9.64
C GLN A 835 -22.37 6.32 -8.27
N ALA A 836 -21.53 5.28 -8.18
CA ALA A 836 -21.12 4.67 -6.92
C ALA A 836 -20.45 5.66 -5.96
N ILE A 837 -19.60 6.58 -6.49
CA ILE A 837 -18.95 7.62 -5.67
C ILE A 837 -19.96 8.63 -5.17
N PHE A 838 -20.93 9.00 -6.00
CA PHE A 838 -21.96 9.98 -5.64
C PHE A 838 -22.98 9.42 -4.65
N GLU A 839 -23.40 8.18 -4.83
CA GLU A 839 -24.45 7.57 -4.00
C GLU A 839 -23.91 6.96 -2.70
N ALA A 840 -22.93 6.05 -2.80
CA ALA A 840 -22.47 5.25 -1.67
C ALA A 840 -21.18 5.75 -1.00
N SER A 841 -20.57 6.84 -1.49
CA SER A 841 -19.31 7.34 -1.00
C SER A 841 -19.35 8.87 -0.80
N GLN A 842 -18.29 9.58 -1.19
CA GLN A 842 -18.06 11.00 -0.91
C GLN A 842 -19.20 11.94 -1.35
N GLY A 843 -19.95 11.59 -2.38
CA GLY A 843 -21.05 12.42 -2.89
C GLY A 843 -22.23 12.56 -1.96
N ARG A 844 -22.57 11.51 -1.20
CA ARG A 844 -23.69 11.51 -0.24
C ARG A 844 -25.00 11.96 -0.88
N LEU A 845 -25.20 11.68 -2.17
CA LEU A 845 -26.40 12.01 -2.92
C LEU A 845 -27.34 10.79 -2.98
N THR A 846 -28.65 11.04 -3.00
CA THR A 846 -29.62 10.00 -3.29
C THR A 846 -29.65 9.68 -4.78
N PRO A 847 -30.17 8.52 -5.19
CA PRO A 847 -30.01 8.00 -6.55
C PRO A 847 -30.46 8.93 -7.65
N GLY A 848 -29.58 9.13 -8.62
CA GLY A 848 -29.86 9.71 -9.91
C GLY A 848 -30.25 11.19 -9.97
N TYR A 849 -29.57 11.98 -10.82
CA TYR A 849 -29.96 13.36 -11.07
C TYR A 849 -31.32 13.46 -11.77
N TRP A 850 -31.80 12.40 -12.40
CA TRP A 850 -33.14 12.36 -13.02
C TRP A 850 -34.27 12.40 -11.98
N ASP A 851 -34.04 11.91 -10.75
CA ASP A 851 -35.01 11.97 -9.64
C ASP A 851 -34.71 13.11 -8.65
N ASN A 852 -33.47 13.60 -8.59
CA ASN A 852 -32.99 14.58 -7.62
C ASN A 852 -32.17 15.71 -8.26
N TRP A 853 -32.70 16.27 -9.37
CA TRP A 853 -32.01 17.33 -10.15
C TRP A 853 -31.53 18.49 -9.29
N ASP A 854 -32.36 18.97 -8.39
CA ASP A 854 -32.05 20.15 -7.58
C ASP A 854 -30.83 19.95 -6.68
N ALA A 855 -30.65 18.75 -6.09
CA ALA A 855 -29.48 18.47 -5.29
C ALA A 855 -28.22 18.43 -6.14
N PHE A 856 -28.24 17.79 -7.31
CA PHE A 856 -27.09 17.73 -8.20
C PHE A 856 -26.73 19.14 -8.75
N ALA A 857 -27.69 19.90 -9.21
CA ALA A 857 -27.46 21.24 -9.74
C ALA A 857 -26.96 22.19 -8.63
N ARG A 858 -27.62 22.18 -7.46
CA ARG A 858 -27.28 23.05 -6.33
C ARG A 858 -25.86 22.82 -5.83
N ASN A 859 -25.37 21.58 -5.85
CA ASN A 859 -24.04 21.23 -5.40
C ASN A 859 -22.96 21.25 -6.49
N SER A 860 -23.29 21.64 -7.73
CA SER A 860 -22.34 21.76 -8.83
C SER A 860 -21.72 23.16 -8.91
N PRO A 861 -20.41 23.32 -8.65
CA PRO A 861 -19.72 24.62 -8.73
C PRO A 861 -19.95 25.38 -10.03
N VAL A 862 -20.00 24.69 -11.17
CA VAL A 862 -20.11 25.29 -12.50
C VAL A 862 -21.38 26.14 -12.68
N TYR A 863 -22.48 25.79 -12.02
CA TYR A 863 -23.74 26.57 -12.13
C TYR A 863 -23.72 27.85 -11.30
N HIS A 864 -22.71 28.03 -10.43
CA HIS A 864 -22.56 29.17 -9.55
C HIS A 864 -21.35 30.06 -9.89
N ILE A 865 -20.60 29.78 -10.95
CA ILE A 865 -19.34 30.46 -11.31
C ILE A 865 -19.47 31.97 -11.42
N LYS A 866 -20.67 32.51 -11.75
CA LYS A 866 -20.92 33.95 -11.80
C LYS A 866 -20.59 34.67 -10.48
N LYS A 867 -20.77 33.96 -9.34
CA LYS A 867 -20.54 34.50 -8.01
C LYS A 867 -19.05 34.49 -7.60
N VAL A 868 -18.17 33.77 -8.32
CA VAL A 868 -16.75 33.67 -7.99
C VAL A 868 -16.07 35.03 -8.09
N GLN A 869 -15.38 35.43 -7.02
CA GLN A 869 -14.50 36.61 -6.97
C GLN A 869 -13.06 36.25 -6.64
N THR A 870 -12.86 35.14 -5.92
CA THR A 870 -11.57 34.65 -5.47
C THR A 870 -10.72 34.18 -6.65
N PRO A 871 -9.47 34.63 -6.81
CA PRO A 871 -8.51 34.11 -7.80
C PRO A 871 -8.27 32.62 -7.58
N LEU A 872 -8.22 31.85 -8.67
CA LEU A 872 -8.13 30.38 -8.62
C LEU A 872 -6.92 29.84 -9.38
N LEU A 873 -6.05 29.08 -8.67
CA LEU A 873 -5.09 28.17 -9.29
C LEU A 873 -5.72 26.79 -9.42
N LEU A 874 -5.90 26.30 -10.64
CA LEU A 874 -6.53 25.03 -10.94
C LEU A 874 -5.48 24.05 -11.46
N LEU A 875 -5.36 22.88 -10.83
CA LEU A 875 -4.61 21.73 -11.34
C LEU A 875 -5.59 20.70 -11.88
N HIS A 876 -5.41 20.24 -13.12
CA HIS A 876 -6.12 19.05 -13.61
C HIS A 876 -5.30 18.36 -14.69
N ASN A 877 -5.03 17.07 -14.54
CA ASN A 877 -4.17 16.30 -15.43
C ASN A 877 -4.98 15.63 -16.55
N ASP A 878 -4.36 15.46 -17.73
CA ASP A 878 -5.05 14.99 -18.93
C ASP A 878 -5.31 13.48 -18.98
N LYS A 879 -4.77 12.71 -18.02
CA LYS A 879 -5.01 11.26 -17.86
C LYS A 879 -5.64 10.93 -16.51
N ASP A 880 -6.36 11.89 -15.94
CA ASP A 880 -7.06 11.67 -14.69
C ASP A 880 -8.12 10.58 -14.86
N GLY A 881 -7.92 9.46 -14.15
CA GLY A 881 -8.81 8.30 -14.17
C GLY A 881 -9.81 8.26 -13.00
N ALA A 882 -9.82 9.29 -12.15
CA ALA A 882 -10.76 9.44 -11.05
C ALA A 882 -11.78 10.54 -11.33
N VAL A 883 -11.32 11.76 -11.57
CA VAL A 883 -12.16 12.91 -11.96
C VAL A 883 -11.82 13.27 -13.39
N ASP A 884 -12.79 13.16 -14.28
CA ASP A 884 -12.57 13.40 -15.70
C ASP A 884 -11.99 14.79 -15.98
N TYR A 885 -10.97 14.86 -16.83
CA TYR A 885 -10.26 16.08 -17.18
C TYR A 885 -11.17 17.20 -17.70
N THR A 886 -12.27 16.83 -18.37
CA THR A 886 -13.27 17.78 -18.87
C THR A 886 -13.90 18.61 -17.76
N GLN A 887 -13.96 18.12 -16.52
CA GLN A 887 -14.45 18.89 -15.36
C GLN A 887 -13.60 20.16 -15.12
N GLY A 888 -12.28 20.03 -15.21
CA GLY A 888 -11.38 21.17 -15.11
C GLY A 888 -11.51 22.13 -16.29
N ILE A 889 -11.61 21.59 -17.51
CA ILE A 889 -11.77 22.40 -18.76
C ILE A 889 -13.08 23.19 -18.73
N GLU A 890 -14.21 22.55 -18.39
CA GLU A 890 -15.53 23.21 -18.31
C GLU A 890 -15.50 24.37 -17.32
N TYR A 891 -14.97 24.14 -16.13
CA TYR A 891 -14.90 25.15 -15.07
C TYR A 891 -13.96 26.30 -15.46
N TYR A 892 -12.77 26.00 -16.00
CA TYR A 892 -11.81 26.99 -16.50
C TYR A 892 -12.43 27.86 -17.58
N ASN A 893 -13.05 27.29 -18.61
CA ASN A 893 -13.64 28.03 -19.71
C ASN A 893 -14.82 28.89 -19.25
N GLY A 894 -15.66 28.39 -18.33
CA GLY A 894 -16.73 29.15 -17.73
C GLY A 894 -16.22 30.41 -16.98
N LEU A 895 -15.20 30.23 -16.14
CA LEU A 895 -14.56 31.32 -15.40
C LEU A 895 -13.91 32.33 -16.37
N ARG A 896 -13.20 31.85 -17.40
CA ARG A 896 -12.60 32.70 -18.46
C ARG A 896 -13.64 33.54 -19.21
N ARG A 897 -14.76 32.92 -19.57
CA ARG A 897 -15.87 33.61 -20.28
C ARG A 897 -16.43 34.77 -19.44
N LEU A 898 -16.39 34.62 -18.11
CA LEU A 898 -16.86 35.64 -17.15
C LEU A 898 -15.74 36.59 -16.69
N ASN A 899 -14.57 36.54 -17.33
CA ASN A 899 -13.38 37.34 -16.98
C ASN A 899 -12.95 37.19 -15.51
N LYS A 900 -13.05 35.96 -14.95
CA LYS A 900 -12.60 35.67 -13.59
C LYS A 900 -11.11 35.30 -13.61
N PRO A 901 -10.32 35.70 -12.59
CA PRO A 901 -8.90 35.37 -12.54
C PRO A 901 -8.69 33.88 -12.23
N VAL A 902 -8.27 33.13 -13.25
CA VAL A 902 -8.01 31.71 -13.18
C VAL A 902 -6.80 31.31 -14.04
N VAL A 903 -5.93 30.48 -13.48
CA VAL A 903 -4.88 29.79 -14.24
C VAL A 903 -5.05 28.29 -14.03
N MET A 904 -5.08 27.53 -15.13
CA MET A 904 -5.12 26.07 -15.11
C MET A 904 -3.77 25.49 -15.51
N VAL A 905 -3.25 24.57 -14.70
CA VAL A 905 -2.01 23.84 -14.95
C VAL A 905 -2.35 22.38 -15.23
N THR A 906 -1.83 21.83 -16.32
CA THR A 906 -2.01 20.43 -16.72
C THR A 906 -0.66 19.77 -16.94
N TYR A 907 -0.36 18.72 -16.18
CA TYR A 907 0.83 17.88 -16.42
C TYR A 907 0.44 16.69 -17.31
N ARG A 908 0.99 16.69 -18.53
CA ARG A 908 0.64 15.69 -19.55
C ARG A 908 1.05 14.27 -19.18
N GLY A 909 0.11 13.33 -19.34
CA GLY A 909 0.30 11.92 -19.05
C GLY A 909 0.31 11.58 -17.56
N GLU A 910 -0.07 12.53 -16.70
CA GLU A 910 -0.29 12.27 -15.27
C GLU A 910 -1.75 11.90 -15.02
N ASN A 911 -1.96 11.03 -14.00
CA ASN A 911 -3.28 10.62 -13.54
C ASN A 911 -3.83 11.61 -12.48
N HIS A 912 -4.73 11.18 -11.62
CA HIS A 912 -5.42 11.97 -10.58
C HIS A 912 -4.47 12.76 -9.67
N GLY A 913 -3.32 12.20 -9.33
CA GLY A 913 -2.22 12.88 -8.67
C GLY A 913 -0.98 12.91 -9.56
N ILE A 914 -0.11 13.86 -9.35
CA ILE A 914 1.17 13.97 -10.06
C ILE A 914 2.12 12.90 -9.52
N ALA A 915 2.61 12.02 -10.40
CA ALA A 915 3.51 10.91 -10.03
C ALA A 915 4.98 11.21 -10.35
N LYS A 916 5.27 11.82 -11.51
CA LYS A 916 6.64 12.10 -11.96
C LYS A 916 7.28 13.18 -11.09
N LEU A 917 8.46 12.91 -10.57
CA LEU A 917 9.15 13.82 -9.64
C LEU A 917 9.38 15.23 -10.17
N PRO A 918 9.82 15.46 -11.43
CA PRO A 918 9.96 16.81 -11.98
C PRO A 918 8.66 17.61 -11.96
N ASN A 919 7.54 16.95 -12.31
CA ASN A 919 6.22 17.57 -12.31
C ASN A 919 5.75 17.91 -10.88
N ARG A 920 6.02 17.02 -9.92
CA ARG A 920 5.73 17.26 -8.50
C ARG A 920 6.52 18.44 -7.93
N LYS A 921 7.79 18.55 -8.28
CA LYS A 921 8.64 19.72 -7.93
C LYS A 921 8.08 21.01 -8.50
N ASP A 922 7.82 21.04 -9.80
CA ASP A 922 7.32 22.24 -10.47
C ASP A 922 5.97 22.70 -9.89
N TYR A 923 5.02 21.77 -9.67
CA TYR A 923 3.72 22.16 -9.12
C TYR A 923 3.82 22.67 -7.68
N ALA A 924 4.64 22.03 -6.85
CA ALA A 924 4.85 22.45 -5.46
C ALA A 924 5.43 23.89 -5.40
N VAL A 925 6.38 24.20 -6.28
CA VAL A 925 6.96 25.56 -6.39
C VAL A 925 5.91 26.55 -6.90
N ARG A 926 5.14 26.24 -7.95
CA ARG A 926 4.10 27.13 -8.47
C ARG A 926 3.04 27.46 -7.43
N MET A 927 2.63 26.49 -6.65
CA MET A 927 1.63 26.70 -5.59
C MET A 927 2.18 27.62 -4.47
N MET A 928 3.47 27.48 -4.10
CA MET A 928 4.12 28.40 -3.15
C MET A 928 4.24 29.81 -3.72
N GLU A 929 4.71 29.96 -4.98
CA GLU A 929 4.79 31.24 -5.68
C GLU A 929 3.43 31.95 -5.72
N TYR A 930 2.38 31.19 -6.00
CA TYR A 930 1.01 31.71 -6.04
C TYR A 930 0.53 32.22 -4.68
N PHE A 931 0.70 31.44 -3.61
CA PHE A 931 0.30 31.86 -2.27
C PHE A 931 1.18 33.00 -1.73
N ASP A 932 2.47 33.01 -2.02
CA ASP A 932 3.38 34.10 -1.64
C ASP A 932 2.96 35.42 -2.30
N TYR A 933 2.57 35.39 -3.57
CA TYR A 933 2.00 36.58 -4.26
C TYR A 933 0.68 37.02 -3.62
N MET A 934 -0.26 36.08 -3.42
CA MET A 934 -1.60 36.42 -2.98
C MET A 934 -1.70 36.84 -1.50
N LEU A 935 -0.88 36.24 -0.63
CA LEU A 935 -1.01 36.39 0.82
C LEU A 935 0.15 37.14 1.50
N LYS A 936 1.27 37.33 0.82
CA LYS A 936 2.47 38.00 1.37
C LYS A 936 2.93 39.16 0.51
N ASP A 937 2.13 39.56 -0.45
CA ASP A 937 2.41 40.73 -1.32
C ASP A 937 3.76 40.63 -2.07
N LYS A 938 4.25 39.38 -2.32
CA LYS A 938 5.42 39.19 -3.16
C LYS A 938 5.09 39.48 -4.63
N PRO A 939 6.09 39.74 -5.49
CA PRO A 939 5.85 39.97 -6.93
C PRO A 939 5.07 38.82 -7.56
N ALA A 940 4.13 39.14 -8.46
CA ALA A 940 3.36 38.17 -9.21
C ALA A 940 4.28 37.35 -10.13
N PRO A 941 4.22 36.01 -10.07
CA PRO A 941 4.99 35.18 -11.01
C PRO A 941 4.48 35.39 -12.44
N GLU A 942 5.40 35.39 -13.42
CA GLU A 942 5.05 35.69 -14.81
C GLU A 942 4.03 34.70 -15.38
N TRP A 943 4.14 33.44 -15.07
CA TRP A 943 3.20 32.42 -15.51
C TRP A 943 1.77 32.66 -14.99
N TRP A 944 1.60 33.41 -13.89
CA TRP A 944 0.30 33.83 -13.37
C TRP A 944 -0.18 35.12 -14.01
N SER A 945 0.68 36.17 -14.05
CA SER A 945 0.31 37.54 -14.46
C SER A 945 0.23 37.72 -15.96
N LYS A 946 1.11 37.04 -16.73
CA LYS A 946 1.21 37.15 -18.19
C LYS A 946 0.76 35.89 -18.93
N GLY A 947 0.79 34.74 -18.25
CA GLY A 947 0.68 33.42 -18.88
C GLY A 947 1.96 33.04 -19.61
N VAL A 948 1.94 31.84 -20.23
CA VAL A 948 3.05 31.37 -21.06
C VAL A 948 2.49 30.98 -22.44
N ASN A 949 2.98 31.60 -23.48
CA ASN A 949 2.60 31.29 -24.84
C ASN A 949 3.05 29.86 -25.20
N ARG A 950 2.28 29.17 -26.04
CA ARG A 950 2.60 27.79 -26.44
C ARG A 950 3.97 27.68 -27.10
N LEU A 951 4.38 28.70 -27.86
CA LEU A 951 5.69 28.69 -28.52
C LEU A 951 6.87 28.92 -27.56
N ASP A 952 6.61 29.58 -26.43
CA ASP A 952 7.64 29.88 -25.42
C ASP A 952 7.68 28.82 -24.29
N MET A 953 6.76 27.83 -24.33
CA MET A 953 6.55 26.88 -23.25
C MET A 953 7.82 26.05 -22.97
N GLU A 954 8.52 25.59 -23.99
CA GLU A 954 9.73 24.78 -23.80
C GLU A 954 10.83 25.56 -23.08
N LYS A 955 11.12 26.77 -23.54
CA LYS A 955 12.06 27.67 -22.89
C LYS A 955 11.66 27.99 -21.45
N HIS A 956 10.36 28.20 -21.19
CA HIS A 956 9.85 28.41 -19.84
C HIS A 956 10.07 27.18 -18.96
N LEU A 957 9.84 25.95 -19.47
CA LEU A 957 10.07 24.71 -18.71
C LEU A 957 11.55 24.45 -18.45
N GLU A 958 12.44 24.82 -19.41
CA GLU A 958 13.90 24.75 -19.20
C GLU A 958 14.34 25.65 -18.03
N SER A 959 13.78 26.85 -17.91
CA SER A 959 14.08 27.76 -16.79
C SER A 959 13.57 27.27 -15.42
N ARG A 960 12.75 26.21 -15.41
CA ARG A 960 12.20 25.59 -14.22
C ARG A 960 12.79 24.21 -13.96
N THR A 961 13.92 23.86 -14.58
CA THR A 961 14.66 22.65 -14.23
C THR A 961 15.28 22.80 -12.84
N PHE A 962 14.94 21.89 -11.96
CA PHE A 962 15.46 21.81 -10.60
C PHE A 962 16.65 20.85 -10.58
N GLU A 963 17.72 21.16 -11.34
CA GLU A 963 18.97 20.41 -11.25
C GLU A 963 19.60 20.65 -9.88
N GLN A 964 20.14 19.60 -9.29
CA GLN A 964 21.02 19.73 -8.15
C GLN A 964 22.30 20.41 -8.67
N GLU A 965 22.53 21.63 -8.28
CA GLU A 965 23.90 22.16 -8.26
C GLU A 965 24.67 21.31 -7.23
N ASP A 966 25.70 20.63 -7.68
CA ASP A 966 26.59 19.78 -6.89
C ASP A 966 27.23 20.54 -5.71
#